data_1d929eda1de0d6360b8f80af30f38c35
#
_entry.id   1d929eda1de0d6360b8f80af30f38c35
#
_cell.length_a   1.000
_cell.length_b   1.000
_cell.length_c   1.000
_cell.angle_alpha   90.00
_cell.angle_beta   90.00
_cell.angle_gamma   90.00
#
_symmetry.space_group_name_H-M   'P 1'
#
loop_
_entity.id
_entity.type
_entity.pdbx_description
1 polymer ?
#
loop_
_entity_poly.entity_id
_entity_poly.type
_entity_poly.pdbx_seq_one_letter_code
_entity_poly.pdbx_strand_id
1 'polypeptide(L)'
;MARKTSSRTRATAETMAVKQRDISVSEFFAKNRHLLGFDNPRKALLTTIKEAVDNALDACEEAGILPDIEVRIEEITPPPSPQKAGRYRVTVTDNGPGIVRRQVENIFGKLLYGSKFHRLKMSRGQQGIGISAAGMYGLMTTGKPMVIHTRPKKNKPAHHIELAMDTTKNVPEVTIDVETDDFPETSSGTGTRVSLVLEARYARGKTSVEAYLEQTAIANPHTQITFIPPDKADEDPKLEGDTGTSPLREQGDPADSGIVRTEEHADRIVYPRTIGELPPETEEIKPHPYGVELGNFLRMLKATDEKQLGGFFKREFCRVTPAVVSDITKAASVKGKTFSGQSWIKNIDHAAAEKIYAALQDARLRSPPTDCLAPIGVRQMLAGMLKGVQAEFYTASTRSPAVYRGNPFQIEAAIAYGGDLPGDQQARIIRFANRVPLLYQQSACCAFKSVVETGWKNYGLSQPRGGAPVGPLVVMIHMASVWVPFTSESKEAIADYDEIRKEMTLALKECGRKLGAYIRRRQRMKREGERRDVFERYIGEIAKSCTALTGVDTAELYDNLMKQAKRRTEIADAKLDEEGKFIKDDDGRLAKDDDVIIVRDGQIANPKDEPASEAEAKPAKRSTPASGKKTSKKKVVKKVKKKRSPAKAGLFEGAQ
;
A
#
# COMPACT_ATOMS: atom_id res chain seq x y z
N MET A 1 63.82 24.96 17.47
CA MET A 1 62.77 24.53 18.44
C MET A 1 62.45 23.06 18.20
N ALA A 2 62.90 22.17 19.08
CA ALA A 2 62.70 20.74 18.95
C ALA A 2 61.25 20.33 19.29
N ARG A 3 60.57 19.69 18.36
CA ARG A 3 59.22 19.15 18.54
C ARG A 3 59.26 18.01 19.56
N LYS A 4 58.74 18.21 20.78
CA LYS A 4 58.53 17.14 21.77
C LYS A 4 57.58 16.09 21.17
N THR A 5 58.08 14.96 20.76
CA THR A 5 57.32 13.76 20.46
C THR A 5 56.78 13.23 21.78
N SER A 6 55.47 13.46 22.05
CA SER A 6 54.80 12.81 23.17
C SER A 6 54.76 11.30 22.90
N SER A 7 55.42 10.50 23.67
CA SER A 7 55.30 9.05 23.64
C SER A 7 53.86 8.68 23.99
N ARG A 8 53.11 8.15 23.01
CA ARG A 8 51.76 7.59 23.23
C ARG A 8 51.92 6.45 24.26
N THR A 9 51.51 6.65 25.46
CA THR A 9 51.36 5.58 26.48
C THR A 9 50.46 4.49 25.92
N ARG A 10 50.92 3.26 25.85
CA ARG A 10 50.18 2.10 25.36
C ARG A 10 48.98 1.88 26.29
N ALA A 11 47.75 1.92 25.76
CA ALA A 11 46.54 1.67 26.55
C ALA A 11 46.52 0.17 26.95
N THR A 12 46.27 -0.12 28.24
CA THR A 12 46.08 -1.49 28.75
C THR A 12 44.60 -1.85 28.71
N ALA A 13 44.27 -3.15 28.79
CA ALA A 13 42.87 -3.61 28.84
C ALA A 13 42.09 -2.94 29.98
N GLU A 14 42.72 -2.77 31.16
CA GLU A 14 42.12 -2.11 32.31
C GLU A 14 41.86 -0.64 32.05
N THR A 15 42.78 0.12 31.44
CA THR A 15 42.55 1.54 31.10
C THR A 15 41.55 1.72 30.00
N MET A 16 41.36 0.71 29.16
CA MET A 16 40.27 0.69 28.13
C MET A 16 38.91 0.34 28.76
N ALA A 17 38.89 -0.63 29.70
CA ALA A 17 37.68 -1.03 30.41
C ALA A 17 37.06 0.11 31.25
N VAL A 18 37.87 0.90 31.95
CA VAL A 18 37.42 2.08 32.74
C VAL A 18 36.74 3.14 31.82
N LYS A 19 37.06 3.19 30.52
CA LYS A 19 36.45 4.13 29.57
C LYS A 19 35.15 3.62 28.97
N GLN A 20 34.82 2.36 29.16
CA GLN A 20 33.57 1.77 28.67
C GLN A 20 32.43 2.21 29.61
N ARG A 21 31.36 2.73 28.98
CA ARG A 21 30.12 3.09 29.68
C ARG A 21 28.93 2.80 28.77
N ASP A 22 27.80 2.52 29.38
CA ASP A 22 26.54 2.49 28.66
C ASP A 22 26.18 3.88 28.16
N ILE A 23 25.58 3.95 26.98
CA ILE A 23 25.03 5.19 26.46
C ILE A 23 23.56 5.29 26.81
N SER A 24 23.09 6.50 27.15
CA SER A 24 21.65 6.74 27.36
C SER A 24 20.89 6.62 26.03
N VAL A 25 19.58 6.38 26.14
CA VAL A 25 18.69 6.33 24.96
C VAL A 25 18.74 7.64 24.18
N SER A 26 18.81 8.79 24.86
CA SER A 26 18.94 10.10 24.23
C SER A 26 20.27 10.28 23.49
N GLU A 27 21.36 9.80 24.07
CA GLU A 27 22.68 9.84 23.42
C GLU A 27 22.70 8.94 22.17
N PHE A 28 22.08 7.76 22.25
CA PHE A 28 21.88 6.88 21.10
C PHE A 28 21.02 7.56 20.01
N PHE A 29 19.87 8.14 20.40
CA PHE A 29 19.00 8.86 19.49
C PHE A 29 19.71 10.05 18.83
N ALA A 30 20.42 10.87 19.61
CA ALA A 30 21.14 12.03 19.09
C ALA A 30 22.18 11.67 18.03
N LYS A 31 22.88 10.52 18.21
CA LYS A 31 23.88 10.01 17.28
C LYS A 31 23.28 9.28 16.08
N ASN A 32 22.05 8.76 16.18
CA ASN A 32 21.42 7.90 15.20
C ASN A 32 20.12 8.50 14.61
N ARG A 33 19.92 9.82 14.65
CA ARG A 33 18.74 10.50 14.08
C ARG A 33 18.43 10.10 12.65
N HIS A 34 19.47 9.85 11.84
CA HIS A 34 19.34 9.46 10.44
C HIS A 34 18.66 8.09 10.25
N LEU A 35 18.85 7.14 11.17
CA LEU A 35 18.20 5.82 11.11
C LEU A 35 16.70 5.92 11.34
N LEU A 36 16.28 6.88 12.16
CA LEU A 36 14.89 7.06 12.57
C LEU A 36 14.15 8.11 11.75
N GLY A 37 14.82 8.74 10.77
CA GLY A 37 14.20 9.74 9.90
C GLY A 37 14.13 11.16 10.45
N PHE A 38 14.94 11.48 11.46
CA PHE A 38 15.01 12.80 12.11
C PHE A 38 16.33 13.54 11.85
N ASP A 39 17.03 13.20 10.76
CA ASP A 39 18.30 13.79 10.36
C ASP A 39 18.19 15.20 9.76
N ASN A 40 16.99 15.53 9.27
CA ASN A 40 16.72 16.76 8.53
C ASN A 40 15.38 17.36 9.02
N PRO A 41 15.27 18.67 9.28
CA PRO A 41 14.04 19.29 9.79
C PRO A 41 12.81 19.08 8.92
N ARG A 42 12.95 19.05 7.58
CA ARG A 42 11.85 18.76 6.66
C ARG A 42 11.37 17.31 6.81
N LYS A 43 12.33 16.39 6.90
CA LYS A 43 12.04 14.96 7.06
C LYS A 43 11.48 14.67 8.44
N ALA A 44 11.97 15.33 9.49
CA ALA A 44 11.47 15.19 10.85
C ALA A 44 9.99 15.57 10.96
N LEU A 45 9.56 16.66 10.31
CA LEU A 45 8.15 17.06 10.24
C LEU A 45 7.30 15.95 9.61
N LEU A 46 7.72 15.47 8.45
CA LEU A 46 7.01 14.41 7.73
C LEU A 46 6.97 13.11 8.52
N THR A 47 8.09 12.70 9.15
CA THR A 47 8.17 11.48 9.95
C THR A 47 7.23 11.55 11.15
N THR A 48 7.16 12.69 11.85
CA THR A 48 6.24 12.92 12.97
C THR A 48 4.78 12.74 12.55
N ILE A 49 4.37 13.35 11.44
CA ILE A 49 3.00 13.26 10.92
C ILE A 49 2.71 11.83 10.47
N LYS A 50 3.64 11.21 9.76
CA LYS A 50 3.51 9.83 9.28
C LYS A 50 3.24 8.86 10.42
N GLU A 51 4.05 8.88 11.48
CA GLU A 51 3.89 7.96 12.61
C GLU A 51 2.57 8.21 13.37
N ALA A 52 2.15 9.48 13.51
CA ALA A 52 0.88 9.80 14.16
C ALA A 52 -0.33 9.36 13.31
N VAL A 53 -0.32 9.62 12.00
CA VAL A 53 -1.40 9.22 11.07
C VAL A 53 -1.46 7.71 10.91
N ASP A 54 -0.33 7.01 10.77
CA ASP A 54 -0.28 5.55 10.67
C ASP A 54 -0.87 4.90 11.94
N ASN A 55 -0.59 5.45 13.13
CA ASN A 55 -1.16 4.96 14.39
C ASN A 55 -2.66 5.23 14.49
N ALA A 56 -3.12 6.41 14.04
CA ALA A 56 -4.54 6.76 14.01
C ALA A 56 -5.33 5.83 13.08
N LEU A 57 -4.82 5.56 11.87
CA LEU A 57 -5.41 4.63 10.91
C LEU A 57 -5.50 3.21 11.48
N ASP A 58 -4.40 2.70 12.04
CA ASP A 58 -4.38 1.36 12.64
C ASP A 58 -5.35 1.24 13.82
N ALA A 59 -5.46 2.28 14.66
CA ALA A 59 -6.37 2.28 15.81
C ALA A 59 -7.84 2.28 15.38
N CYS A 60 -8.20 3.08 14.38
CA CYS A 60 -9.56 3.12 13.84
C CYS A 60 -9.93 1.78 13.18
N GLU A 61 -9.06 1.25 12.32
CA GLU A 61 -9.32 -0.02 11.61
C GLU A 61 -9.42 -1.21 12.57
N GLU A 62 -8.53 -1.32 13.56
CA GLU A 62 -8.60 -2.37 14.59
C GLU A 62 -9.87 -2.26 15.46
N ALA A 63 -10.44 -1.06 15.62
CA ALA A 63 -11.68 -0.84 16.35
C ALA A 63 -12.95 -0.98 15.50
N GLY A 64 -12.82 -1.25 14.19
CA GLY A 64 -13.96 -1.31 13.28
C GLY A 64 -14.60 0.06 12.99
N ILE A 65 -13.87 1.15 13.14
CA ILE A 65 -14.32 2.53 12.94
C ILE A 65 -13.76 3.05 11.61
N LEU A 66 -14.61 3.62 10.76
CA LEU A 66 -14.16 4.31 9.54
C LEU A 66 -13.34 5.54 9.93
N PRO A 67 -12.05 5.62 9.52
CA PRO A 67 -11.16 6.67 9.97
C PRO A 67 -11.60 8.07 9.48
N ASP A 68 -11.58 9.05 10.39
CA ASP A 68 -11.71 10.47 10.13
C ASP A 68 -10.57 11.16 10.88
N ILE A 69 -9.58 11.67 10.12
CA ILE A 69 -8.33 12.14 10.67
C ILE A 69 -8.11 13.60 10.30
N GLU A 70 -7.90 14.45 11.30
CA GLU A 70 -7.48 15.84 11.11
C GLU A 70 -5.97 15.96 11.39
N VAL A 71 -5.25 16.57 10.45
CA VAL A 71 -3.83 16.92 10.59
C VAL A 71 -3.70 18.43 10.50
N ARG A 72 -3.20 19.06 11.56
CA ARG A 72 -2.99 20.51 11.62
C ARG A 72 -1.52 20.81 11.87
N ILE A 73 -0.98 21.77 11.13
CA ILE A 73 0.37 22.32 11.34
C ILE A 73 0.24 23.81 11.61
N GLU A 74 0.81 24.25 12.71
CA GLU A 74 0.84 25.67 13.11
C GLU A 74 2.29 26.13 13.20
N GLU A 75 2.62 27.25 12.56
CA GLU A 75 3.92 27.88 12.72
C GLU A 75 3.94 28.68 14.03
N ILE A 76 4.77 28.25 15.00
CA ILE A 76 4.93 28.95 16.29
C ILE A 76 6.01 30.03 16.19
N THR A 77 7.12 29.70 15.54
CA THR A 77 8.22 30.62 15.32
C THR A 77 8.70 30.43 13.89
N PRO A 78 8.65 31.49 13.07
CA PRO A 78 9.08 31.40 11.68
C PRO A 78 10.56 31.04 11.58
N PRO A 79 10.98 30.37 10.51
CA PRO A 79 12.39 30.11 10.27
C PRO A 79 13.15 31.42 10.07
N PRO A 80 14.34 31.58 10.68
CA PRO A 80 15.13 32.81 10.54
C PRO A 80 15.67 33.01 9.11
N SER A 81 15.61 32.02 8.26
CA SER A 81 15.82 32.08 6.81
C SER A 81 15.16 30.86 6.13
N PRO A 82 14.85 30.89 4.82
CA PRO A 82 14.16 29.81 4.11
C PRO A 82 14.85 28.42 4.21
N GLN A 83 16.15 28.41 4.48
CA GLN A 83 16.94 27.17 4.59
C GLN A 83 17.07 26.65 6.03
N LYS A 84 16.68 27.45 7.02
CA LYS A 84 16.76 27.06 8.45
C LYS A 84 15.45 26.48 8.93
N ALA A 85 15.50 25.83 10.10
CA ALA A 85 14.32 25.32 10.78
C ALA A 85 13.59 26.44 11.52
N GLY A 86 12.27 26.39 11.51
CA GLY A 86 11.38 27.11 12.40
C GLY A 86 10.88 26.20 13.50
N ARG A 87 9.94 26.69 14.32
CA ARG A 87 9.23 25.87 15.33
C ARG A 87 7.79 25.71 14.90
N TYR A 88 7.36 24.47 14.79
CA TYR A 88 6.02 24.10 14.35
C TYR A 88 5.35 23.23 15.42
N ARG A 89 4.04 23.46 15.61
CA ARG A 89 3.16 22.53 16.32
C ARG A 89 2.48 21.64 15.29
N VAL A 90 2.60 20.34 15.48
CA VAL A 90 1.86 19.32 14.73
C VAL A 90 0.78 18.75 15.64
N THR A 91 -0.46 18.77 15.20
CA THR A 91 -1.59 18.17 15.89
C THR A 91 -2.27 17.17 14.96
N VAL A 92 -2.41 15.92 15.42
CA VAL A 92 -3.16 14.88 14.71
C VAL A 92 -4.30 14.43 15.62
N THR A 93 -5.52 14.47 15.11
CA THR A 93 -6.74 14.07 15.80
C THR A 93 -7.41 12.95 15.03
N ASP A 94 -7.80 11.89 15.70
CA ASP A 94 -8.55 10.75 15.15
C ASP A 94 -9.90 10.56 15.86
N ASN A 95 -10.81 9.86 15.20
CA ASN A 95 -12.09 9.41 15.74
C ASN A 95 -12.04 7.96 16.23
N GLY A 96 -10.87 7.42 16.52
CA GLY A 96 -10.66 6.04 16.94
C GLY A 96 -11.21 5.71 18.35
N PRO A 97 -10.85 4.56 18.91
CA PRO A 97 -11.39 4.10 20.21
C PRO A 97 -10.88 4.88 21.41
N GLY A 98 -9.91 5.79 21.22
CA GLY A 98 -9.17 6.41 22.31
C GLY A 98 -8.22 5.44 23.03
N ILE A 99 -7.47 5.95 24.01
CA ILE A 99 -6.48 5.19 24.76
C ILE A 99 -6.82 5.21 26.24
N VAL A 100 -6.80 4.05 26.89
CA VAL A 100 -7.02 3.95 28.34
C VAL A 100 -5.90 4.69 29.06
N ARG A 101 -6.25 5.60 30.01
CA ARG A 101 -5.32 6.49 30.71
C ARG A 101 -4.02 5.81 31.16
N ARG A 102 -4.11 4.65 31.80
CA ARG A 102 -2.95 3.89 32.33
C ARG A 102 -1.95 3.42 31.25
N GLN A 103 -2.35 3.42 29.98
CA GLN A 103 -1.51 2.97 28.86
C GLN A 103 -0.83 4.12 28.12
N VAL A 104 -1.28 5.36 28.30
CA VAL A 104 -0.77 6.54 27.59
C VAL A 104 0.74 6.70 27.82
N GLU A 105 1.19 6.58 29.07
CA GLU A 105 2.61 6.68 29.43
C GLU A 105 3.48 5.63 28.71
N ASN A 106 2.97 4.41 28.62
CA ASN A 106 3.70 3.33 27.98
C ASN A 106 3.78 3.50 26.46
N ILE A 107 2.66 3.92 25.82
CA ILE A 107 2.55 4.05 24.36
C ILE A 107 3.39 5.23 23.85
N PHE A 108 3.34 6.37 24.52
CA PHE A 108 3.99 7.60 24.07
C PHE A 108 5.36 7.85 24.72
N GLY A 109 5.56 7.37 25.93
CA GLY A 109 6.74 7.67 26.75
C GLY A 109 7.78 6.56 26.85
N LYS A 110 7.60 5.41 26.19
CA LYS A 110 8.59 4.32 26.16
C LYS A 110 8.93 3.94 24.73
N LEU A 111 10.22 3.86 24.43
CA LEU A 111 10.70 3.24 23.20
C LEU A 111 10.56 1.72 23.29
N LEU A 112 10.33 1.09 22.14
CA LEU A 112 10.19 -0.36 22.03
C LEU A 112 9.03 -0.93 22.87
N TYR A 113 7.97 -0.14 23.06
CA TYR A 113 6.73 -0.58 23.69
C TYR A 113 5.59 -0.65 22.67
N GLY A 114 4.85 -1.75 22.65
CA GLY A 114 3.70 -1.93 21.78
C GLY A 114 3.30 -3.39 21.66
N SER A 115 2.07 -3.63 21.20
CA SER A 115 1.54 -4.98 20.99
C SER A 115 1.92 -5.60 19.65
N LYS A 116 2.47 -4.79 18.73
CA LYS A 116 2.64 -5.17 17.31
C LYS A 116 3.94 -5.94 17.00
N PHE A 117 4.96 -5.89 17.89
CA PHE A 117 6.26 -6.55 17.66
C PHE A 117 6.20 -8.07 17.54
N HIS A 118 5.30 -8.68 18.27
CA HIS A 118 5.24 -10.14 18.40
C HIS A 118 4.14 -10.73 17.52
N ARG A 119 3.33 -9.89 16.90
CA ARG A 119 2.21 -10.33 16.07
C ARG A 119 2.62 -10.47 14.61
N LEU A 120 2.47 -11.66 14.06
CA LEU A 120 2.61 -11.91 12.63
C LEU A 120 1.28 -11.61 11.92
N LYS A 121 0.96 -10.34 11.83
CA LYS A 121 -0.23 -9.77 11.21
C LYS A 121 0.18 -8.47 10.50
N MET A 122 -0.37 -8.22 9.33
CA MET A 122 -0.12 -6.98 8.58
C MET A 122 -0.53 -5.77 9.42
N SER A 123 0.37 -4.79 9.55
CA SER A 123 0.11 -3.49 10.20
C SER A 123 1.03 -2.43 9.59
N ARG A 124 0.66 -1.13 9.72
CA ARG A 124 1.50 -0.01 9.28
C ARG A 124 2.66 0.19 10.25
N GLY A 125 2.37 0.19 11.55
CA GLY A 125 3.36 0.29 12.62
C GLY A 125 3.92 -1.10 12.98
N GLN A 126 5.24 -1.31 12.84
CA GLN A 126 5.89 -2.59 13.14
C GLN A 126 6.92 -2.52 14.27
N GLN A 127 7.38 -1.33 14.65
CA GLN A 127 8.61 -1.19 15.48
C GLN A 127 8.37 -0.58 16.86
N GLY A 128 7.21 0.05 17.12
CA GLY A 128 6.85 0.65 18.42
C GLY A 128 7.80 1.74 18.93
N ILE A 129 8.45 2.45 18.00
CA ILE A 129 9.37 3.55 18.34
C ILE A 129 8.97 4.87 17.70
N GLY A 130 8.12 4.86 16.66
CA GLY A 130 7.88 6.01 15.80
C GLY A 130 7.37 7.24 16.55
N ILE A 131 6.23 7.13 17.22
CA ILE A 131 5.64 8.27 17.93
C ILE A 131 6.45 8.69 19.17
N SER A 132 7.04 7.73 19.88
CA SER A 132 7.93 8.02 21.03
C SER A 132 9.22 8.70 20.57
N ALA A 133 9.77 8.31 19.41
CA ALA A 133 10.92 8.98 18.80
C ALA A 133 10.59 10.41 18.34
N ALA A 134 9.39 10.64 17.80
CA ALA A 134 8.91 11.97 17.44
C ALA A 134 8.77 12.87 18.70
N GLY A 135 8.22 12.33 19.78
CA GLY A 135 8.15 13.03 21.07
C GLY A 135 9.53 13.37 21.64
N MET A 136 10.47 12.42 21.59
CA MET A 136 11.86 12.66 22.00
C MET A 136 12.54 13.73 21.13
N TYR A 137 12.33 13.71 19.81
CA TYR A 137 12.87 14.75 18.92
C TYR A 137 12.30 16.13 19.26
N GLY A 138 10.99 16.23 19.48
CA GLY A 138 10.32 17.46 19.93
C GLY A 138 10.91 17.98 21.24
N LEU A 139 11.01 17.13 22.26
CA LEU A 139 11.58 17.45 23.56
C LEU A 139 13.04 17.93 23.46
N MET A 140 13.87 17.24 22.68
CA MET A 140 15.29 17.57 22.51
C MET A 140 15.50 18.88 21.73
N THR A 141 14.61 19.24 20.80
CA THR A 141 14.77 20.44 19.96
C THR A 141 14.09 21.66 20.55
N THR A 142 13.02 21.49 21.29
CA THR A 142 12.21 22.63 21.77
C THR A 142 12.06 22.69 23.30
N GLY A 143 12.40 21.62 24.01
CA GLY A 143 12.16 21.48 25.46
C GLY A 143 10.68 21.33 25.86
N LYS A 144 9.77 21.16 24.88
CA LYS A 144 8.33 21.07 25.13
C LYS A 144 7.89 19.61 25.26
N PRO A 145 7.02 19.28 26.23
CA PRO A 145 6.42 17.96 26.37
C PRO A 145 5.46 17.68 25.20
N MET A 146 5.15 16.40 24.98
CA MET A 146 4.06 15.96 24.12
C MET A 146 2.74 16.14 24.87
N VAL A 147 1.73 16.66 24.19
CA VAL A 147 0.37 16.84 24.72
C VAL A 147 -0.55 15.81 24.10
N ILE A 148 -1.20 15.03 24.95
CA ILE A 148 -2.13 13.98 24.52
C ILE A 148 -3.49 14.25 25.15
N HIS A 149 -4.54 14.34 24.31
CA HIS A 149 -5.92 14.28 24.74
C HIS A 149 -6.51 12.95 24.29
N THR A 150 -7.15 12.21 25.18
CA THR A 150 -7.78 10.95 24.82
C THR A 150 -9.12 10.77 25.49
N ARG A 151 -10.12 10.35 24.70
CA ARG A 151 -11.48 10.05 25.15
C ARG A 151 -11.83 8.60 24.79
N PRO A 152 -11.62 7.63 25.70
CA PRO A 152 -11.92 6.21 25.44
C PRO A 152 -13.41 5.85 25.60
N LYS A 153 -14.25 6.75 26.10
CA LYS A 153 -15.68 6.53 26.32
C LYS A 153 -16.47 7.79 25.99
N LYS A 154 -17.48 7.65 25.12
CA LYS A 154 -18.31 8.74 24.59
C LYS A 154 -18.91 9.66 25.68
N ASN A 155 -19.33 9.11 26.82
CA ASN A 155 -20.07 9.84 27.85
C ASN A 155 -19.18 10.21 29.05
N LYS A 156 -17.85 10.27 28.87
CA LYS A 156 -16.91 10.67 29.90
C LYS A 156 -16.02 11.81 29.42
N PRO A 157 -15.52 12.66 30.34
CA PRO A 157 -14.53 13.66 29.98
C PRO A 157 -13.30 13.00 29.34
N ALA A 158 -12.58 13.73 28.54
CA ALA A 158 -11.28 13.31 28.01
C ALA A 158 -10.20 13.51 29.09
N HIS A 159 -9.09 12.81 28.95
CA HIS A 159 -7.88 13.06 29.72
C HIS A 159 -6.96 13.96 28.91
N HIS A 160 -6.48 15.04 29.52
CA HIS A 160 -5.39 15.88 29.03
C HIS A 160 -4.13 15.51 29.79
N ILE A 161 -3.11 15.06 29.05
CA ILE A 161 -1.86 14.53 29.58
C ILE A 161 -0.71 15.22 28.90
N GLU A 162 0.17 15.86 29.68
CA GLU A 162 1.45 16.34 29.20
C GLU A 162 2.55 15.39 29.62
N LEU A 163 3.29 14.88 28.65
CA LEU A 163 4.25 13.81 28.84
C LEU A 163 5.62 14.18 28.25
N ALA A 164 6.63 14.15 29.09
CA ALA A 164 8.03 14.20 28.71
C ALA A 164 8.67 12.80 28.85
N MET A 165 9.83 12.60 28.29
CA MET A 165 10.62 11.38 28.45
C MET A 165 11.91 11.71 29.22
N ASP A 166 12.14 11.06 30.37
CA ASP A 166 13.46 11.07 30.96
C ASP A 166 14.43 10.37 30.02
N THR A 167 15.21 11.20 29.35
CA THR A 167 16.13 10.74 28.31
C THR A 167 17.31 9.92 28.83
N THR A 168 17.52 9.93 30.14
CA THR A 168 18.60 9.17 30.82
C THR A 168 18.12 7.76 31.19
N LYS A 169 16.90 7.66 31.71
CA LYS A 169 16.36 6.41 32.27
C LYS A 169 15.41 5.68 31.34
N ASN A 170 15.02 6.30 30.16
CA ASN A 170 13.98 5.79 29.27
C ASN A 170 12.64 5.53 29.99
N VAL A 171 12.24 6.46 30.84
CA VAL A 171 11.00 6.38 31.63
C VAL A 171 10.14 7.60 31.30
N PRO A 172 8.82 7.43 31.12
CA PRO A 172 7.91 8.56 30.93
C PRO A 172 7.84 9.41 32.21
N GLU A 173 7.79 10.72 32.04
CA GLU A 173 7.55 11.72 33.05
C GLU A 173 6.28 12.48 32.71
N VAL A 174 5.23 12.28 33.49
CA VAL A 174 3.95 12.96 33.31
C VAL A 174 3.98 14.25 34.14
N THR A 175 3.86 15.40 33.47
CA THR A 175 3.86 16.71 34.12
C THR A 175 2.45 17.21 34.42
N ILE A 176 1.47 16.86 33.56
CA ILE A 176 0.05 17.19 33.77
C ILE A 176 -0.79 15.96 33.48
N ASP A 177 -1.80 15.71 34.29
CA ASP A 177 -2.81 14.66 34.09
C ASP A 177 -4.12 15.13 34.73
N VAL A 178 -5.02 15.64 33.87
CA VAL A 178 -6.30 16.17 34.31
C VAL A 178 -7.43 15.71 33.38
N GLU A 179 -8.63 15.58 33.93
CA GLU A 179 -9.82 15.40 33.09
C GLU A 179 -10.23 16.75 32.48
N THR A 180 -10.69 16.73 31.23
CA THR A 180 -11.06 17.90 30.49
C THR A 180 -12.28 17.62 29.58
N ASP A 181 -13.11 18.63 29.38
CA ASP A 181 -14.18 18.60 28.37
C ASP A 181 -13.71 19.13 27.02
N ASP A 182 -12.50 19.73 26.96
CA ASP A 182 -11.88 20.21 25.72
C ASP A 182 -11.38 19.05 24.86
N PHE A 183 -12.31 18.38 24.21
CA PHE A 183 -12.01 17.38 23.18
C PHE A 183 -12.99 17.59 22.02
N PRO A 184 -12.50 17.61 20.76
CA PRO A 184 -13.36 17.84 19.61
C PRO A 184 -14.48 16.80 19.53
N GLU A 185 -15.60 17.22 19.01
CA GLU A 185 -16.66 16.28 18.65
C GLU A 185 -16.19 15.43 17.48
N THR A 186 -16.11 14.13 17.70
CA THR A 186 -15.76 13.13 16.69
C THR A 186 -17.00 12.33 16.31
N SER A 187 -17.04 11.77 15.12
CA SER A 187 -18.16 10.95 14.63
C SER A 187 -18.44 9.73 15.53
N SER A 188 -17.44 9.19 16.19
CA SER A 188 -17.55 8.07 17.16
C SER A 188 -17.90 8.54 18.58
N GLY A 189 -17.62 9.81 18.91
CA GLY A 189 -17.65 10.35 20.28
C GLY A 189 -16.46 9.93 21.14
N THR A 190 -15.47 9.21 20.56
CA THR A 190 -14.22 8.79 21.16
C THR A 190 -13.05 9.23 20.26
N GLY A 191 -11.80 9.09 20.70
CA GLY A 191 -10.65 9.39 19.86
C GLY A 191 -9.42 9.81 20.64
N THR A 192 -8.38 10.15 19.88
CA THR A 192 -7.12 10.66 20.42
C THR A 192 -6.65 11.88 19.64
N ARG A 193 -6.16 12.89 20.35
CA ARG A 193 -5.47 14.05 19.78
C ARG A 193 -4.06 14.07 20.34
N VAL A 194 -3.07 14.08 19.46
CA VAL A 194 -1.64 14.14 19.82
C VAL A 194 -1.06 15.43 19.26
N SER A 195 -0.43 16.24 20.12
CA SER A 195 0.23 17.50 19.73
C SER A 195 1.70 17.48 20.14
N LEU A 196 2.57 17.85 19.20
CA LEU A 196 4.02 17.94 19.41
C LEU A 196 4.53 19.28 18.89
N VAL A 197 5.47 19.87 19.62
CA VAL A 197 6.22 21.04 19.13
C VAL A 197 7.63 20.60 18.78
N LEU A 198 8.11 20.90 17.58
CA LEU A 198 9.42 20.46 17.10
C LEU A 198 10.08 21.52 16.22
N GLU A 199 11.41 21.48 16.17
CA GLU A 199 12.15 22.21 15.14
C GLU A 199 11.98 21.49 13.80
N ALA A 200 11.39 22.18 12.82
CA ALA A 200 11.02 21.61 11.55
C ALA A 200 11.12 22.63 10.42
N ARG A 201 10.94 22.15 9.20
CA ARG A 201 10.78 22.98 8.02
C ARG A 201 9.59 22.46 7.23
N TYR A 202 8.59 23.31 7.05
CA TYR A 202 7.49 23.02 6.16
C TYR A 202 7.84 23.47 4.74
N ALA A 203 7.67 22.59 3.76
CA ALA A 203 7.90 22.90 2.35
C ALA A 203 6.98 22.04 1.47
N ARG A 204 6.50 22.61 0.37
CA ARG A 204 5.69 21.93 -0.65
C ARG A 204 6.55 21.05 -1.56
N GLY A 205 5.94 20.20 -2.37
CA GLY A 205 6.59 19.38 -3.40
C GLY A 205 6.48 17.86 -3.19
N LYS A 206 7.18 17.08 -3.99
CA LYS A 206 7.05 15.60 -4.09
C LYS A 206 7.28 14.82 -2.78
N THR A 207 8.03 15.38 -1.84
CA THR A 207 8.33 14.78 -0.52
C THR A 207 7.76 15.62 0.63
N SER A 208 6.65 16.33 0.38
CA SER A 208 5.96 17.16 1.36
C SER A 208 4.97 16.37 2.21
N VAL A 209 4.47 17.00 3.27
CA VAL A 209 3.35 16.49 4.06
C VAL A 209 2.10 16.32 3.21
N GLU A 210 1.79 17.28 2.34
CA GLU A 210 0.66 17.21 1.42
C GLU A 210 0.75 15.99 0.50
N ALA A 211 1.92 15.75 -0.12
CA ALA A 211 2.13 14.58 -0.98
C ALA A 211 2.00 13.26 -0.20
N TYR A 212 2.38 13.24 1.09
CA TYR A 212 2.18 12.07 1.95
C TYR A 212 0.69 11.83 2.22
N LEU A 213 -0.06 12.87 2.61
CA LEU A 213 -1.48 12.75 2.93
C LEU A 213 -2.31 12.40 1.69
N GLU A 214 -2.02 12.99 0.52
CA GLU A 214 -2.61 12.63 -0.76
C GLU A 214 -2.41 11.13 -1.06
N GLN A 215 -1.17 10.66 -0.99
CA GLN A 215 -0.88 9.25 -1.26
C GLN A 215 -1.49 8.33 -0.19
N THR A 216 -1.52 8.75 1.07
CA THR A 216 -2.20 8.00 2.14
C THR A 216 -3.69 7.86 1.84
N ALA A 217 -4.35 8.93 1.37
CA ALA A 217 -5.75 8.90 0.97
C ALA A 217 -6.00 8.00 -0.27
N ILE A 218 -5.05 7.94 -1.21
CA ILE A 218 -5.11 7.02 -2.36
C ILE A 218 -5.03 5.55 -1.90
N ALA A 219 -4.12 5.21 -0.99
CA ALA A 219 -3.96 3.84 -0.50
C ALA A 219 -5.05 3.41 0.50
N ASN A 220 -5.77 4.38 1.07
CA ASN A 220 -6.81 4.17 2.09
C ASN A 220 -8.11 4.89 1.68
N PRO A 221 -8.81 4.43 0.63
CA PRO A 221 -10.00 5.11 0.12
C PRO A 221 -11.19 5.14 1.09
N HIS A 222 -11.18 4.30 2.13
CA HIS A 222 -12.15 4.26 3.23
C HIS A 222 -11.91 5.34 4.29
N THR A 223 -10.84 6.14 4.16
CA THR A 223 -10.46 7.18 5.13
C THR A 223 -10.82 8.56 4.62
N GLN A 224 -11.29 9.43 5.53
CA GLN A 224 -11.35 10.86 5.33
C GLN A 224 -10.14 11.50 6.02
N ILE A 225 -9.42 12.38 5.32
CA ILE A 225 -8.31 13.13 5.89
C ILE A 225 -8.56 14.61 5.66
N THR A 226 -8.50 15.39 6.74
CA THR A 226 -8.57 16.84 6.70
C THR A 226 -7.19 17.39 7.03
N PHE A 227 -6.63 18.20 6.15
CA PHE A 227 -5.33 18.82 6.36
C PHE A 227 -5.46 20.34 6.47
N ILE A 228 -4.89 20.91 7.50
CA ILE A 228 -4.80 22.35 7.75
C ILE A 228 -3.30 22.73 7.76
N PRO A 229 -2.79 23.27 6.63
CA PRO A 229 -1.39 23.68 6.54
C PRO A 229 -1.14 24.97 7.36
N PRO A 230 0.12 25.32 7.64
CA PRO A 230 0.46 26.62 8.24
C PRO A 230 0.17 27.75 7.24
N ASP A 231 -0.17 28.94 7.75
CA ASP A 231 -0.60 30.11 6.98
C ASP A 231 0.46 30.61 5.96
N LYS A 232 1.74 30.32 6.20
CA LYS A 232 2.86 30.60 5.30
C LYS A 232 3.60 29.33 4.95
N ALA A 233 3.64 29.00 3.66
CA ALA A 233 4.44 27.91 3.14
C ALA A 233 5.65 28.50 2.37
N ASP A 234 6.87 28.13 2.77
CA ASP A 234 8.06 28.42 1.99
C ASP A 234 8.02 27.61 0.68
N GLU A 235 8.07 28.30 -0.45
CA GLU A 235 8.37 27.65 -1.74
C GLU A 235 9.85 27.27 -1.75
N ASP A 236 10.17 26.03 -2.13
CA ASP A 236 11.55 25.55 -2.15
C ASP A 236 12.29 26.15 -3.36
N PRO A 237 13.24 27.11 -3.17
CA PRO A 237 13.86 27.83 -4.28
C PRO A 237 14.72 26.95 -5.19
N LYS A 238 14.94 25.68 -4.84
CA LYS A 238 15.66 24.72 -5.70
C LYS A 238 14.79 24.01 -6.73
N LEU A 239 13.48 24.31 -6.77
CA LEU A 239 12.53 23.70 -7.68
C LEU A 239 12.12 24.60 -8.84
N GLU A 240 12.80 25.75 -9.07
CA GLU A 240 12.55 26.61 -10.23
C GLU A 240 12.81 25.94 -11.59
N GLY A 241 13.40 24.74 -11.63
CA GLY A 241 13.51 23.90 -12.84
C GLY A 241 12.58 22.67 -12.88
N ASP A 242 11.89 22.37 -11.77
CA ASP A 242 10.92 21.29 -11.65
C ASP A 242 9.67 21.87 -10.97
N THR A 243 8.93 22.68 -11.71
CA THR A 243 7.59 23.18 -11.34
C THR A 243 6.61 22.02 -11.28
N GLY A 244 6.97 21.03 -10.49
CA GLY A 244 6.14 19.91 -10.10
C GLY A 244 5.20 20.33 -8.97
N THR A 245 4.43 21.38 -9.18
CA THR A 245 3.09 21.45 -8.65
C THR A 245 2.46 20.11 -8.98
N SER A 246 1.89 19.46 -7.98
CA SER A 246 1.07 18.26 -8.23
C SER A 246 0.20 18.59 -9.46
N PRO A 247 0.21 17.78 -10.55
CA PRO A 247 -0.54 18.11 -11.77
C PRO A 247 -2.04 18.32 -11.53
N LEU A 248 -2.51 18.06 -10.33
CA LEU A 248 -3.88 18.25 -9.86
C LEU A 248 -4.23 19.72 -9.49
N ARG A 249 -3.26 20.66 -9.49
CA ARG A 249 -3.48 22.01 -8.91
C ARG A 249 -3.69 23.14 -9.89
N GLU A 250 -3.32 23.02 -11.16
CA GLU A 250 -3.29 24.19 -12.05
C GLU A 250 -4.32 24.26 -13.17
N GLN A 251 -5.04 23.18 -13.50
CA GLN A 251 -6.02 23.22 -14.61
C GLN A 251 -7.17 22.24 -14.37
N GLY A 252 -8.12 22.57 -13.55
CA GLY A 252 -9.38 21.86 -13.42
C GLY A 252 -10.29 22.54 -12.44
N ASP A 253 -11.57 22.62 -12.75
CA ASP A 253 -12.60 23.11 -11.86
C ASP A 253 -12.52 22.31 -10.53
N PRO A 254 -12.48 22.93 -9.34
CA PRO A 254 -12.34 22.22 -8.05
C PRO A 254 -13.43 21.16 -7.83
N ALA A 255 -14.53 21.23 -8.54
CA ALA A 255 -15.63 20.27 -8.46
C ALA A 255 -15.30 18.87 -9.00
N ASP A 256 -14.29 18.75 -9.89
CA ASP A 256 -14.04 17.48 -10.61
C ASP A 256 -12.95 16.58 -9.98
N SER A 257 -12.13 17.15 -9.05
CA SER A 257 -11.02 16.41 -8.42
C SER A 257 -11.39 15.65 -7.13
N GLY A 258 -12.60 15.80 -6.62
CA GLY A 258 -13.01 15.24 -5.33
C GLY A 258 -12.28 15.85 -4.11
N ILE A 259 -11.36 16.80 -4.32
CA ILE A 259 -10.64 17.53 -3.27
C ILE A 259 -11.39 18.84 -3.04
N VAL A 260 -12.06 18.96 -1.89
CA VAL A 260 -12.85 20.14 -1.55
C VAL A 260 -12.00 21.13 -0.76
N ARG A 261 -11.87 22.36 -1.25
CA ARG A 261 -11.41 23.52 -0.48
C ARG A 261 -12.65 24.27 -0.01
N THR A 262 -12.83 24.39 1.29
CA THR A 262 -13.97 25.13 1.85
C THR A 262 -13.61 26.59 1.98
N GLU A 263 -14.51 27.49 1.54
CA GLU A 263 -14.32 28.97 1.59
C GLU A 263 -14.25 29.53 3.02
N GLU A 264 -14.72 28.77 4.02
CA GLU A 264 -14.69 29.20 5.44
C GLU A 264 -13.26 29.23 6.04
N HIS A 265 -12.33 28.44 5.48
CA HIS A 265 -10.90 28.49 5.81
C HIS A 265 -10.15 28.25 4.50
N ALA A 266 -9.67 29.31 3.88
CA ALA A 266 -9.04 29.31 2.54
C ALA A 266 -7.92 28.26 2.34
N ASP A 267 -7.41 27.68 3.42
CA ASP A 267 -6.29 26.74 3.42
C ASP A 267 -6.65 25.29 3.85
N ARG A 268 -7.91 24.99 4.12
CA ARG A 268 -8.31 23.61 4.52
C ARG A 268 -8.42 22.69 3.31
N ILE A 269 -7.64 21.62 3.29
CA ILE A 269 -7.64 20.58 2.24
C ILE A 269 -8.32 19.33 2.78
N VAL A 270 -9.41 18.88 2.14
CA VAL A 270 -10.12 17.66 2.51
C VAL A 270 -9.92 16.60 1.44
N TYR A 271 -9.46 15.43 1.85
CA TYR A 271 -9.42 14.21 1.05
C TYR A 271 -10.63 13.35 1.46
N PRO A 272 -11.75 13.39 0.72
CA PRO A 272 -12.98 12.75 1.12
C PRO A 272 -12.87 11.23 1.06
N ARG A 273 -13.69 10.55 1.86
CA ARG A 273 -13.88 9.11 1.81
C ARG A 273 -14.62 8.74 0.53
N THR A 274 -14.12 7.72 -0.20
CA THR A 274 -14.76 7.24 -1.44
C THR A 274 -15.40 5.86 -1.27
N ILE A 275 -15.03 5.11 -0.24
CA ILE A 275 -15.56 3.78 0.07
C ILE A 275 -15.97 3.72 1.54
N GLY A 276 -17.19 3.27 1.81
CA GLY A 276 -17.74 3.12 3.17
C GLY A 276 -17.42 1.78 3.85
N GLU A 277 -16.55 0.96 3.27
CA GLU A 277 -16.19 -0.37 3.78
C GLU A 277 -14.76 -0.36 4.32
N LEU A 278 -14.56 -0.93 5.51
CA LEU A 278 -13.23 -1.14 6.07
C LEU A 278 -12.48 -2.26 5.32
N PRO A 279 -11.14 -2.25 5.35
CA PRO A 279 -10.35 -3.39 4.92
C PRO A 279 -10.76 -4.66 5.67
N PRO A 280 -10.58 -5.86 5.05
CA PRO A 280 -10.81 -7.10 5.78
C PRO A 280 -9.92 -7.18 7.02
N GLU A 281 -10.49 -7.63 8.13
CA GLU A 281 -9.74 -7.85 9.36
C GLU A 281 -8.70 -8.94 9.15
N THR A 282 -7.46 -8.67 9.57
CA THR A 282 -6.36 -9.62 9.45
C THR A 282 -6.25 -10.49 10.70
N GLU A 283 -6.00 -11.79 10.51
CA GLU A 283 -5.75 -12.72 11.62
C GLU A 283 -4.25 -12.86 11.91
N GLU A 284 -3.90 -13.01 13.17
CA GLU A 284 -2.53 -13.29 13.57
C GLU A 284 -2.16 -14.73 13.22
N ILE A 285 -1.04 -14.93 12.53
CA ILE A 285 -0.52 -16.26 12.24
C ILE A 285 0.66 -16.63 13.14
N LYS A 286 0.88 -17.94 13.32
CA LYS A 286 2.09 -18.44 13.96
C LYS A 286 3.25 -18.38 12.97
N PRO A 287 4.50 -18.25 13.47
CA PRO A 287 5.67 -18.26 12.61
C PRO A 287 5.72 -19.54 11.76
N HIS A 288 6.11 -19.37 10.50
CA HIS A 288 6.39 -20.51 9.63
C HIS A 288 7.81 -21.01 9.90
N PRO A 289 8.06 -22.33 9.98
CA PRO A 289 9.38 -22.88 10.29
C PRO A 289 10.51 -22.30 9.44
N TYR A 290 10.32 -22.10 8.14
CA TYR A 290 11.34 -21.55 7.23
C TYR A 290 11.72 -20.08 7.52
N GLY A 291 10.94 -19.39 8.36
CA GLY A 291 11.23 -18.01 8.78
C GLY A 291 11.91 -17.89 10.14
N VAL A 292 12.13 -19.01 10.83
CA VAL A 292 12.72 -19.01 12.16
C VAL A 292 14.17 -19.46 12.07
N GLU A 293 15.08 -18.66 12.59
CA GLU A 293 16.51 -18.97 12.66
C GLU A 293 16.84 -19.90 13.86
N LEU A 294 17.95 -20.62 13.81
CA LEU A 294 18.36 -21.58 14.83
C LEU A 294 18.39 -20.95 16.24
N GLY A 295 18.94 -19.74 16.38
CA GLY A 295 19.02 -19.07 17.67
C GLY A 295 17.64 -18.77 18.28
N ASN A 296 16.70 -18.34 17.42
CA ASN A 296 15.30 -18.12 17.79
C ASN A 296 14.61 -19.44 18.15
N PHE A 297 14.81 -20.49 17.37
CA PHE A 297 14.29 -21.83 17.66
C PHE A 297 14.75 -22.36 19.03
N LEU A 298 16.05 -22.20 19.34
CA LEU A 298 16.61 -22.58 20.64
C LEU A 298 16.01 -21.78 21.80
N ARG A 299 15.77 -20.48 21.58
CA ARG A 299 15.11 -19.63 22.58
C ARG A 299 13.66 -20.04 22.78
N MET A 300 12.92 -20.32 21.70
CA MET A 300 11.53 -20.82 21.77
C MET A 300 11.44 -22.13 22.52
N LEU A 301 12.35 -23.09 22.27
CA LEU A 301 12.44 -24.35 23.03
C LEU A 301 12.66 -24.15 24.54
N LYS A 302 13.43 -23.14 24.93
CA LYS A 302 13.69 -22.82 26.34
C LYS A 302 12.55 -22.06 27.01
N ALA A 303 11.82 -21.26 26.25
CA ALA A 303 10.77 -20.37 26.77
C ALA A 303 9.37 -21.01 26.77
N THR A 304 9.19 -22.14 26.07
CA THR A 304 7.88 -22.79 25.96
C THR A 304 7.43 -23.48 27.26
N ASP A 305 6.15 -23.38 27.56
CA ASP A 305 5.51 -24.13 28.67
C ASP A 305 5.18 -25.60 28.27
N GLU A 306 5.31 -25.93 26.99
CA GLU A 306 5.02 -27.27 26.50
C GLU A 306 6.05 -28.27 26.99
N LYS A 307 5.56 -29.45 27.40
CA LYS A 307 6.44 -30.50 27.93
C LYS A 307 6.98 -31.43 26.84
N GLN A 308 6.21 -31.60 25.76
CA GLN A 308 6.53 -32.52 24.68
C GLN A 308 6.76 -31.81 23.36
N LEU A 309 7.64 -32.37 22.55
CA LEU A 309 8.05 -31.80 21.26
C LEU A 309 6.87 -31.62 20.30
N GLY A 310 5.93 -32.56 20.30
CA GLY A 310 4.73 -32.47 19.46
C GLY A 310 3.78 -31.35 19.84
N GLY A 311 3.62 -31.08 21.15
CA GLY A 311 2.89 -29.92 21.68
C GLY A 311 3.57 -28.61 21.29
N PHE A 312 4.88 -28.54 21.48
CA PHE A 312 5.70 -27.37 21.09
C PHE A 312 5.51 -27.02 19.60
N PHE A 313 5.69 -27.95 18.69
CA PHE A 313 5.54 -27.68 17.27
C PHE A 313 4.13 -27.20 16.93
N LYS A 314 3.09 -27.81 17.50
CA LYS A 314 1.70 -27.43 17.28
C LYS A 314 1.38 -26.03 17.84
N ARG A 315 1.95 -25.70 19.00
CA ARG A 315 1.71 -24.41 19.67
C ARG A 315 2.45 -23.25 19.01
N GLU A 316 3.73 -23.46 18.67
CA GLU A 316 4.62 -22.37 18.27
C GLU A 316 4.68 -22.14 16.73
N PHE A 317 4.28 -23.11 15.90
CA PHE A 317 4.43 -23.02 14.46
C PHE A 317 3.11 -23.21 13.71
N CYS A 318 2.98 -22.52 12.57
CA CYS A 318 1.93 -22.84 11.59
C CYS A 318 2.37 -24.00 10.68
N ARG A 319 1.39 -24.63 10.05
CA ARG A 319 1.58 -25.70 9.04
C ARG A 319 2.31 -26.96 9.51
N VAL A 320 2.66 -27.10 10.76
CA VAL A 320 3.27 -28.31 11.33
C VAL A 320 2.18 -29.25 11.87
N THR A 321 1.84 -30.25 11.07
CA THR A 321 0.84 -31.28 11.43
C THR A 321 1.48 -32.45 12.20
N PRO A 322 0.71 -33.32 12.89
CA PRO A 322 1.28 -34.50 13.56
C PRO A 322 2.10 -35.40 12.63
N ALA A 323 1.72 -35.52 11.37
CA ALA A 323 2.47 -36.27 10.37
C ALA A 323 3.85 -35.63 10.12
N VAL A 324 3.88 -34.31 9.94
CA VAL A 324 5.12 -33.53 9.76
C VAL A 324 6.01 -33.64 11.02
N VAL A 325 5.44 -33.59 12.23
CA VAL A 325 6.20 -33.84 13.48
C VAL A 325 6.84 -35.22 13.45
N SER A 326 6.12 -36.25 13.03
CA SER A 326 6.66 -37.61 12.90
C SER A 326 7.83 -37.68 11.91
N ASP A 327 7.69 -37.01 10.76
CA ASP A 327 8.75 -36.98 9.73
C ASP A 327 10.00 -36.25 10.22
N ILE A 328 9.83 -35.05 10.84
CA ILE A 328 10.92 -34.26 11.43
C ILE A 328 11.65 -35.06 12.52
N THR A 329 10.91 -35.68 13.43
CA THR A 329 11.50 -36.43 14.55
C THR A 329 12.23 -37.68 14.07
N LYS A 330 11.71 -38.37 13.05
CA LYS A 330 12.40 -39.50 12.41
C LYS A 330 13.67 -39.06 11.72
N ALA A 331 13.62 -37.96 10.94
CA ALA A 331 14.78 -37.42 10.22
C ALA A 331 15.88 -36.96 11.18
N ALA A 332 15.50 -36.34 12.32
CA ALA A 332 16.44 -35.90 13.35
C ALA A 332 17.04 -37.06 14.18
N SER A 333 16.43 -38.25 14.13
CA SER A 333 16.88 -39.39 14.93
C SER A 333 18.17 -40.00 14.37
N VAL A 334 19.11 -40.36 15.25
CA VAL A 334 20.41 -40.96 14.92
C VAL A 334 20.56 -42.26 15.74
N LYS A 335 21.49 -43.14 15.33
CA LYS A 335 21.82 -44.32 16.11
C LYS A 335 22.14 -43.95 17.56
N GLY A 336 21.34 -44.49 18.50
CA GLY A 336 21.46 -44.22 19.94
C GLY A 336 20.60 -43.10 20.50
N LYS A 337 19.97 -42.25 19.67
CA LYS A 337 19.06 -41.18 20.14
C LYS A 337 17.89 -41.00 19.20
N THR A 338 16.73 -41.55 19.60
CA THR A 338 15.49 -41.47 18.82
C THR A 338 14.56 -40.39 19.37
N PHE A 339 13.95 -39.62 18.47
CA PHE A 339 12.99 -38.59 18.79
C PHE A 339 11.58 -38.96 18.31
N SER A 340 10.60 -38.51 19.05
CA SER A 340 9.17 -38.61 18.68
C SER A 340 8.43 -37.38 19.13
N GLY A 341 7.20 -37.20 18.70
CA GLY A 341 6.34 -36.10 19.21
C GLY A 341 6.12 -36.14 20.74
N GLN A 342 6.32 -37.29 21.37
CA GLN A 342 6.22 -37.48 22.84
C GLN A 342 7.54 -37.22 23.57
N SER A 343 8.64 -36.95 22.86
CA SER A 343 9.93 -36.66 23.46
C SER A 343 9.82 -35.40 24.33
N TRP A 344 10.37 -35.46 25.57
CA TRP A 344 10.36 -34.37 26.51
C TRP A 344 11.37 -33.29 26.12
N ILE A 345 10.93 -32.03 26.05
CA ILE A 345 11.76 -30.89 25.67
C ILE A 345 12.96 -30.74 26.59
N LYS A 346 12.78 -30.95 27.90
CA LYS A 346 13.87 -30.88 28.89
C LYS A 346 15.04 -31.82 28.63
N ASN A 347 14.80 -32.90 27.86
CA ASN A 347 15.82 -33.89 27.52
C ASN A 347 16.49 -33.61 26.16
N ILE A 348 16.16 -32.50 25.51
CA ILE A 348 16.74 -32.07 24.23
C ILE A 348 17.92 -31.16 24.53
N ASP A 349 19.12 -31.69 24.32
CA ASP A 349 20.36 -30.93 24.38
C ASP A 349 20.54 -30.06 23.13
N HIS A 350 21.53 -29.19 23.13
CA HIS A 350 21.81 -28.27 22.01
C HIS A 350 22.03 -29.01 20.69
N ALA A 351 22.83 -30.08 20.70
CA ALA A 351 23.13 -30.87 19.50
C ALA A 351 21.89 -31.59 18.93
N ALA A 352 20.97 -32.05 19.81
CA ALA A 352 19.70 -32.61 19.40
C ALA A 352 18.78 -31.52 18.80
N ALA A 353 18.74 -30.34 19.41
CA ALA A 353 17.95 -29.23 18.92
C ALA A 353 18.41 -28.76 17.53
N GLU A 354 19.72 -28.71 17.26
CA GLU A 354 20.28 -28.43 15.93
C GLU A 354 19.82 -29.44 14.88
N LYS A 355 19.83 -30.75 15.21
CA LYS A 355 19.38 -31.80 14.30
C LYS A 355 17.87 -31.71 14.02
N ILE A 356 17.08 -31.45 15.06
CA ILE A 356 15.64 -31.22 14.93
C ILE A 356 15.36 -29.99 14.06
N TYR A 357 16.13 -28.92 14.26
CA TYR A 357 16.03 -27.71 13.46
C TYR A 357 16.40 -27.96 11.99
N ALA A 358 17.48 -28.67 11.72
CA ALA A 358 17.87 -29.02 10.35
C ALA A 358 16.78 -29.85 9.67
N ALA A 359 16.27 -30.88 10.35
CA ALA A 359 15.15 -31.70 9.85
C ALA A 359 13.86 -30.86 9.62
N LEU A 360 13.61 -29.85 10.46
CA LEU A 360 12.47 -28.92 10.30
C LEU A 360 12.64 -28.04 9.05
N GLN A 361 13.85 -27.56 8.76
CA GLN A 361 14.15 -26.77 7.56
C GLN A 361 14.05 -27.59 6.27
N ASP A 362 14.40 -28.87 6.32
CA ASP A 362 14.32 -29.79 5.17
C ASP A 362 12.92 -30.38 4.95
N ALA A 363 12.03 -30.26 5.93
CA ALA A 363 10.68 -30.81 5.87
C ALA A 363 9.84 -30.11 4.80
N ARG A 364 9.04 -30.87 4.02
CA ARG A 364 8.12 -30.30 3.03
C ARG A 364 6.89 -29.74 3.71
N LEU A 365 6.85 -28.42 3.87
CA LEU A 365 5.73 -27.71 4.49
C LEU A 365 4.86 -27.03 3.42
N ARG A 366 3.56 -26.90 3.72
CA ARG A 366 2.65 -26.05 2.94
C ARG A 366 2.99 -24.58 3.23
N SER A 367 2.72 -23.70 2.26
CA SER A 367 2.85 -22.26 2.46
C SER A 367 2.10 -21.77 3.70
N PRO A 368 2.59 -20.71 4.38
CA PRO A 368 1.91 -20.12 5.54
C PRO A 368 0.48 -19.68 5.20
N PRO A 369 -0.42 -19.51 6.20
CA PRO A 369 -1.72 -18.89 6.00
C PRO A 369 -1.58 -17.48 5.45
N THR A 370 -2.58 -16.99 4.75
CA THR A 370 -2.60 -15.66 4.12
C THR A 370 -3.63 -14.72 4.72
N ASP A 371 -4.42 -15.20 5.69
CA ASP A 371 -5.46 -14.46 6.41
C ASP A 371 -4.90 -13.30 7.25
N CYS A 372 -3.57 -13.27 7.40
CA CYS A 372 -2.81 -12.18 8.02
C CYS A 372 -2.55 -11.00 7.09
N LEU A 373 -2.92 -11.07 5.80
CA LEU A 373 -2.73 -10.04 4.79
C LEU A 373 -4.06 -9.35 4.47
N ALA A 374 -4.03 -8.02 4.36
CA ALA A 374 -5.14 -7.21 3.87
C ALA A 374 -4.67 -6.37 2.68
N PRO A 375 -4.59 -6.95 1.47
CA PRO A 375 -4.27 -6.17 0.27
C PRO A 375 -5.32 -5.07 0.07
N ILE A 376 -4.98 -4.05 -0.73
CA ILE A 376 -5.92 -2.98 -1.07
C ILE A 376 -7.07 -3.55 -1.91
N GLY A 377 -6.73 -4.42 -2.86
CA GLY A 377 -7.68 -4.99 -3.81
C GLY A 377 -7.86 -4.10 -5.05
N VAL A 378 -8.15 -4.74 -6.19
CA VAL A 378 -8.25 -4.05 -7.49
C VAL A 378 -9.26 -2.90 -7.44
N ARG A 379 -10.47 -3.14 -6.92
CA ARG A 379 -11.53 -2.13 -6.82
C ARG A 379 -11.11 -0.90 -6.01
N GLN A 380 -10.55 -1.12 -4.84
CA GLN A 380 -10.14 -0.04 -3.94
C GLN A 380 -8.91 0.72 -4.48
N MET A 381 -7.99 0.03 -5.17
CA MET A 381 -6.86 0.67 -5.83
C MET A 381 -7.31 1.59 -6.97
N LEU A 382 -8.26 1.15 -7.79
CA LEU A 382 -8.82 1.98 -8.86
C LEU A 382 -9.57 3.17 -8.30
N ALA A 383 -10.41 2.98 -7.27
CA ALA A 383 -11.09 4.07 -6.59
C ALA A 383 -10.13 5.12 -5.99
N GLY A 384 -9.04 4.65 -5.38
CA GLY A 384 -8.00 5.52 -4.87
C GLY A 384 -7.24 6.27 -5.98
N MET A 385 -6.94 5.60 -7.08
CA MET A 385 -6.28 6.23 -8.24
C MET A 385 -7.16 7.31 -8.87
N LEU A 386 -8.45 7.05 -9.06
CA LEU A 386 -9.43 8.02 -9.57
C LEU A 386 -9.54 9.28 -8.70
N LYS A 387 -9.35 9.14 -7.39
CA LYS A 387 -9.36 10.26 -6.45
C LYS A 387 -8.15 11.21 -6.61
N GLY A 388 -6.99 10.65 -6.94
CA GLY A 388 -5.73 11.39 -6.95
C GLY A 388 -5.08 11.56 -8.33
N VAL A 389 -5.64 10.99 -9.40
CA VAL A 389 -5.03 11.01 -10.75
C VAL A 389 -6.11 11.10 -11.80
N GLN A 390 -6.08 12.15 -12.62
CA GLN A 390 -6.96 12.29 -13.79
C GLN A 390 -6.31 11.66 -15.02
N ALA A 391 -6.86 10.57 -15.50
CA ALA A 391 -6.35 9.83 -16.65
C ALA A 391 -7.51 9.27 -17.51
N GLU A 392 -7.21 8.81 -18.71
CA GLU A 392 -8.21 8.22 -19.62
C GLU A 392 -8.36 6.71 -19.43
N PHE A 393 -7.34 6.05 -18.90
CA PHE A 393 -7.30 4.61 -18.74
C PHE A 393 -6.72 4.22 -17.39
N TYR A 394 -7.41 3.32 -16.72
CA TYR A 394 -6.99 2.76 -15.43
C TYR A 394 -6.99 1.24 -15.47
N THR A 395 -6.03 0.64 -14.83
CA THR A 395 -5.99 -0.81 -14.64
C THR A 395 -5.24 -1.17 -13.37
N ALA A 396 -5.66 -2.24 -12.73
CA ALA A 396 -4.97 -2.79 -11.58
C ALA A 396 -4.88 -4.32 -11.64
N SER A 397 -3.99 -4.87 -10.85
CA SER A 397 -3.76 -6.31 -10.69
C SER A 397 -3.30 -6.59 -9.27
N THR A 398 -3.94 -7.58 -8.65
CA THR A 398 -3.54 -8.17 -7.36
C THR A 398 -3.00 -9.57 -7.62
N ARG A 399 -1.73 -9.82 -7.29
CA ARG A 399 -1.09 -11.13 -7.47
C ARG A 399 -1.53 -12.10 -6.39
N SER A 400 -1.43 -13.40 -6.68
CA SER A 400 -1.56 -14.41 -5.63
C SER A 400 -0.46 -14.25 -4.58
N PRO A 401 -0.75 -14.52 -3.28
CA PRO A 401 0.25 -14.43 -2.24
C PRO A 401 1.48 -15.29 -2.52
N ALA A 402 2.65 -14.76 -2.21
CA ALA A 402 3.94 -15.43 -2.26
C ALA A 402 4.60 -15.46 -0.87
N VAL A 403 5.74 -16.11 -0.75
CA VAL A 403 6.43 -16.29 0.54
C VAL A 403 7.90 -15.91 0.39
N TYR A 404 8.39 -15.12 1.33
CA TYR A 404 9.79 -14.79 1.47
C TYR A 404 10.23 -15.09 2.91
N ARG A 405 11.23 -15.97 3.08
CA ARG A 405 11.73 -16.41 4.40
C ARG A 405 10.62 -16.77 5.38
N GLY A 406 9.65 -17.58 4.93
CA GLY A 406 8.53 -18.00 5.74
C GLY A 406 7.43 -16.96 6.00
N ASN A 407 7.64 -15.70 5.60
CA ASN A 407 6.64 -14.64 5.73
C ASN A 407 5.83 -14.50 4.44
N PRO A 408 4.49 -14.56 4.52
CA PRO A 408 3.64 -14.32 3.37
C PRO A 408 3.66 -12.84 2.98
N PHE A 409 3.62 -12.60 1.67
CA PHE A 409 3.44 -11.27 1.11
C PHE A 409 2.59 -11.32 -0.15
N GLN A 410 2.00 -10.18 -0.50
CA GLN A 410 1.18 -10.03 -1.69
C GLN A 410 1.51 -8.73 -2.39
N ILE A 411 1.62 -8.78 -3.72
CA ILE A 411 1.96 -7.62 -4.55
C ILE A 411 0.73 -7.19 -5.35
N GLU A 412 0.55 -5.90 -5.40
CA GLU A 412 -0.47 -5.22 -6.20
C GLU A 412 0.18 -4.14 -7.03
N ALA A 413 -0.34 -3.92 -8.22
CA ALA A 413 0.07 -2.84 -9.10
C ALA A 413 -1.16 -2.20 -9.76
N ALA A 414 -1.12 -0.87 -9.93
CA ALA A 414 -2.08 -0.15 -10.74
C ALA A 414 -1.38 0.81 -11.69
N ILE A 415 -2.05 1.11 -12.79
CA ILE A 415 -1.57 2.02 -13.82
C ILE A 415 -2.71 2.96 -14.19
N ALA A 416 -2.39 4.26 -14.27
CA ALA A 416 -3.22 5.28 -14.91
C ALA A 416 -2.46 5.84 -16.12
N TYR A 417 -3.16 6.07 -17.25
CA TYR A 417 -2.54 6.50 -18.51
C TYR A 417 -3.41 7.49 -19.27
N GLY A 418 -2.77 8.49 -19.87
CA GLY A 418 -3.45 9.49 -20.71
C GLY A 418 -4.09 10.62 -19.90
N GLY A 419 -5.10 11.28 -20.46
CA GLY A 419 -5.74 12.45 -19.85
C GLY A 419 -4.77 13.62 -19.74
N ASP A 420 -4.84 14.33 -18.61
CA ASP A 420 -4.03 15.52 -18.35
C ASP A 420 -2.59 15.19 -17.89
N LEU A 421 -2.21 13.92 -17.90
CA LEU A 421 -0.86 13.53 -17.51
C LEU A 421 0.19 13.98 -18.53
N PRO A 422 1.36 14.49 -18.08
CA PRO A 422 2.42 14.99 -18.98
C PRO A 422 2.99 13.84 -19.82
N GLY A 423 3.01 14.03 -21.14
CA GLY A 423 3.41 13.01 -22.11
C GLY A 423 4.93 12.92 -22.36
N ASP A 424 5.68 13.95 -21.99
CA ASP A 424 7.11 14.13 -22.24
C ASP A 424 8.01 13.82 -21.02
N GLN A 425 7.40 13.55 -19.88
CA GLN A 425 8.10 13.27 -18.63
C GLN A 425 8.19 11.76 -18.33
N GLN A 426 9.11 11.41 -17.42
CA GLN A 426 9.15 10.07 -16.87
C GLN A 426 7.89 9.80 -16.04
N ALA A 427 7.42 8.56 -16.11
CA ALA A 427 6.26 8.10 -15.36
C ALA A 427 6.38 8.42 -13.86
N ARG A 428 5.31 8.94 -13.26
CA ARG A 428 5.21 9.10 -11.80
C ARG A 428 5.06 7.71 -11.16
N ILE A 429 5.94 7.37 -10.22
CA ILE A 429 5.92 6.09 -9.54
C ILE A 429 5.55 6.30 -8.08
N ILE A 430 4.41 5.74 -7.67
CA ILE A 430 3.87 5.79 -6.31
C ILE A 430 4.08 4.42 -5.68
N ARG A 431 4.69 4.38 -4.51
CA ARG A 431 5.13 3.14 -3.86
C ARG A 431 4.55 3.05 -2.46
N PHE A 432 4.01 1.89 -2.14
CA PHE A 432 3.42 1.62 -0.83
C PHE A 432 3.92 0.31 -0.23
N ALA A 433 4.01 0.27 1.09
CA ALA A 433 4.20 -0.93 1.88
C ALA A 433 3.19 -0.93 3.04
N ASN A 434 2.35 -1.94 3.13
CA ASN A 434 1.25 -2.01 4.10
C ASN A 434 0.40 -0.73 4.10
N ARG A 435 0.06 -0.22 2.90
CA ARG A 435 -0.72 1.01 2.64
C ARG A 435 -0.02 2.32 3.05
N VAL A 436 1.26 2.26 3.47
CA VAL A 436 2.06 3.43 3.84
C VAL A 436 2.85 3.93 2.63
N PRO A 437 2.78 5.23 2.28
CA PRO A 437 3.55 5.82 1.19
C PRO A 437 5.07 5.80 1.45
N LEU A 438 5.84 5.50 0.40
CA LEU A 438 7.31 5.50 0.43
C LEU A 438 7.84 6.68 -0.39
N LEU A 439 8.08 7.84 0.25
CA LEU A 439 8.43 9.07 -0.46
C LEU A 439 9.91 9.24 -0.76
N TYR A 440 10.79 8.65 0.06
CA TYR A 440 12.24 8.80 -0.04
C TYR A 440 12.93 7.58 -0.65
N GLN A 441 14.22 7.69 -0.95
CA GLN A 441 15.10 6.61 -1.43
C GLN A 441 14.52 5.79 -2.60
N GLN A 442 13.92 6.47 -3.57
CA GLN A 442 13.22 5.82 -4.68
C GLN A 442 14.13 4.83 -5.45
N SER A 443 15.36 5.22 -5.80
CA SER A 443 16.28 4.41 -6.57
C SER A 443 16.78 3.15 -5.84
N ALA A 444 16.80 3.17 -4.51
CA ALA A 444 17.18 2.01 -3.69
C ALA A 444 16.05 0.98 -3.55
N CYS A 445 14.79 1.39 -3.80
CA CYS A 445 13.61 0.59 -3.56
C CYS A 445 13.40 -0.49 -4.62
N CYS A 446 13.14 -1.74 -4.17
CA CYS A 446 12.79 -2.88 -5.02
C CYS A 446 11.63 -2.55 -5.99
N ALA A 447 10.59 -1.84 -5.54
CA ALA A 447 9.46 -1.45 -6.36
C ALA A 447 9.88 -0.55 -7.55
N PHE A 448 10.73 0.43 -7.33
CA PHE A 448 11.25 1.27 -8.42
C PHE A 448 12.10 0.47 -9.40
N LYS A 449 12.99 -0.38 -8.90
CA LYS A 449 13.83 -1.24 -9.73
C LYS A 449 12.99 -2.16 -10.61
N SER A 450 11.90 -2.72 -10.08
CA SER A 450 10.95 -3.54 -10.84
C SER A 450 10.30 -2.77 -11.99
N VAL A 451 9.98 -1.47 -11.81
CA VAL A 451 9.47 -0.62 -12.89
C VAL A 451 10.54 -0.43 -13.97
N VAL A 452 11.78 -0.12 -13.57
CA VAL A 452 12.90 0.09 -14.52
C VAL A 452 13.22 -1.18 -15.32
N GLU A 453 13.18 -2.36 -14.69
CA GLU A 453 13.43 -3.65 -15.33
C GLU A 453 12.28 -4.13 -16.22
N THR A 454 11.08 -3.60 -16.03
CA THR A 454 9.93 -3.95 -16.88
C THR A 454 10.11 -3.37 -18.29
N GLY A 455 10.02 -4.22 -19.31
CA GLY A 455 10.20 -3.83 -20.71
C GLY A 455 8.98 -3.07 -21.28
N TRP A 456 8.82 -1.82 -20.95
CA TRP A 456 7.67 -0.97 -21.30
C TRP A 456 7.52 -0.74 -22.81
N LYS A 457 8.61 -0.85 -23.58
CA LYS A 457 8.56 -0.78 -25.07
C LYS A 457 7.63 -1.84 -25.67
N ASN A 458 7.48 -2.99 -25.04
CA ASN A 458 6.57 -4.07 -25.47
C ASN A 458 5.10 -3.67 -25.35
N TYR A 459 4.81 -2.64 -24.58
CA TYR A 459 3.45 -2.13 -24.33
C TYR A 459 3.17 -0.80 -25.05
N GLY A 460 4.12 -0.32 -25.89
CA GLY A 460 3.95 0.89 -26.70
C GLY A 460 4.41 2.19 -26.02
N LEU A 461 5.20 2.09 -24.96
CA LEU A 461 5.77 3.25 -24.26
C LEU A 461 7.25 3.43 -24.61
N SER A 462 7.73 4.67 -24.61
CA SER A 462 9.16 4.97 -24.69
C SER A 462 9.82 4.66 -23.35
N GLN A 463 11.03 4.11 -23.39
CA GLN A 463 11.81 3.83 -22.19
C GLN A 463 13.29 4.04 -22.48
N PRO A 464 13.96 5.00 -21.80
CA PRO A 464 15.40 5.18 -21.87
C PRO A 464 16.10 3.98 -21.21
N ARG A 465 17.34 3.70 -21.64
CA ARG A 465 18.13 2.59 -21.07
C ARG A 465 18.38 2.82 -19.59
N GLY A 466 17.97 1.85 -18.75
CA GLY A 466 18.11 1.92 -17.30
C GLY A 466 17.21 2.94 -16.58
N GLY A 467 16.21 3.48 -17.26
CA GLY A 467 15.27 4.46 -16.71
C GLY A 467 13.84 3.98 -16.64
N ALA A 468 13.01 4.75 -15.96
CA ALA A 468 11.56 4.58 -15.97
C ALA A 468 10.98 4.91 -17.35
N PRO A 469 9.79 4.38 -17.71
CA PRO A 469 9.13 4.72 -18.97
C PRO A 469 8.80 6.22 -19.04
N VAL A 470 8.80 6.76 -20.25
CA VAL A 470 8.41 8.13 -20.57
C VAL A 470 7.04 8.11 -21.21
N GLY A 471 6.16 9.00 -20.78
CA GLY A 471 4.80 9.15 -21.26
C GLY A 471 3.81 9.57 -20.18
N PRO A 472 2.54 9.82 -20.54
CA PRO A 472 1.49 10.22 -19.61
C PRO A 472 1.06 9.03 -18.74
N LEU A 473 1.93 8.66 -17.78
CA LEU A 473 1.81 7.41 -17.03
C LEU A 473 2.06 7.61 -15.53
N VAL A 474 1.14 7.08 -14.73
CA VAL A 474 1.32 6.88 -13.30
C VAL A 474 1.34 5.39 -13.01
N VAL A 475 2.33 4.93 -12.26
CA VAL A 475 2.48 3.54 -11.82
C VAL A 475 2.41 3.49 -10.31
N MET A 476 1.45 2.75 -9.78
CA MET A 476 1.31 2.47 -8.35
C MET A 476 1.73 1.04 -8.06
N ILE A 477 2.54 0.83 -7.02
CA ILE A 477 2.93 -0.49 -6.53
C ILE A 477 2.71 -0.56 -5.04
N HIS A 478 2.05 -1.61 -4.58
CA HIS A 478 1.80 -1.90 -3.18
C HIS A 478 2.31 -3.29 -2.81
N MET A 479 2.95 -3.39 -1.64
CA MET A 479 3.32 -4.66 -1.01
C MET A 479 2.59 -4.79 0.31
N ALA A 480 1.76 -5.80 0.44
CA ALA A 480 1.15 -6.24 1.70
C ALA A 480 1.98 -7.38 2.30
N SER A 481 2.41 -7.27 3.56
CA SER A 481 3.20 -8.31 4.22
C SER A 481 3.09 -8.21 5.74
N VAL A 482 3.22 -9.34 6.43
CA VAL A 482 3.38 -9.36 7.89
C VAL A 482 4.73 -8.78 8.32
N TRP A 483 5.72 -8.86 7.45
CA TRP A 483 7.05 -8.30 7.64
C TRP A 483 7.59 -7.73 6.33
N VAL A 484 7.60 -6.41 6.21
CA VAL A 484 8.17 -5.72 5.04
C VAL A 484 9.66 -5.55 5.27
N PRO A 485 10.53 -6.07 4.38
CA PRO A 485 11.96 -5.89 4.50
C PRO A 485 12.36 -4.47 4.06
N PHE A 486 12.33 -3.52 4.98
CA PHE A 486 12.79 -2.16 4.73
C PHE A 486 14.31 -2.06 4.73
N THR A 487 14.85 -1.08 4.00
CA THR A 487 16.28 -0.76 3.97
C THR A 487 16.74 0.01 5.22
N SER A 488 15.81 0.66 5.92
CA SER A 488 16.06 1.46 7.13
C SER A 488 14.81 1.52 8.02
N GLU A 489 15.00 1.87 9.28
CA GLU A 489 13.93 2.01 10.27
C GLU A 489 12.91 3.12 9.93
N SER A 490 13.33 4.12 9.14
CA SER A 490 12.44 5.17 8.61
C SER A 490 11.46 4.69 7.53
N LYS A 491 11.46 3.39 7.19
CA LYS A 491 10.54 2.74 6.23
C LYS A 491 10.47 3.47 4.88
N GLU A 492 11.63 3.79 4.28
CA GLU A 492 11.69 4.62 3.06
C GLU A 492 11.72 3.82 1.77
N ALA A 493 12.30 2.62 1.81
CA ALA A 493 12.46 1.76 0.65
C ALA A 493 12.35 0.28 1.05
N ILE A 494 11.78 -0.53 0.16
CA ILE A 494 11.75 -1.99 0.28
C ILE A 494 13.09 -2.52 -0.22
N ALA A 495 13.73 -3.38 0.58
CA ALA A 495 14.98 -4.04 0.22
C ALA A 495 14.79 -4.92 -1.02
N ASP A 496 15.86 -5.03 -1.80
CA ASP A 496 15.83 -5.63 -3.12
C ASP A 496 16.14 -7.12 -3.05
N TYR A 497 15.07 -7.93 -2.97
CA TYR A 497 15.12 -9.39 -3.00
C TYR A 497 14.47 -9.94 -4.26
N ASP A 498 15.07 -10.96 -4.85
CA ASP A 498 14.67 -11.51 -6.14
C ASP A 498 13.24 -12.05 -6.15
N GLU A 499 12.79 -12.69 -5.07
CA GLU A 499 11.44 -13.22 -4.94
C GLU A 499 10.40 -12.09 -4.95
N ILE A 500 10.67 -11.00 -4.24
CA ILE A 500 9.78 -9.84 -4.16
C ILE A 500 9.78 -9.10 -5.50
N ARG A 501 10.96 -8.87 -6.09
CA ARG A 501 11.13 -8.21 -7.39
C ARG A 501 10.40 -8.96 -8.50
N LYS A 502 10.49 -10.28 -8.50
CA LYS A 502 9.80 -11.15 -9.45
C LYS A 502 8.28 -10.93 -9.43
N GLU A 503 7.67 -10.97 -8.24
CA GLU A 503 6.21 -10.78 -8.14
C GLU A 503 5.79 -9.34 -8.50
N MET A 504 6.57 -8.31 -8.13
CA MET A 504 6.34 -6.93 -8.58
C MET A 504 6.41 -6.81 -10.09
N THR A 505 7.42 -7.40 -10.73
CA THR A 505 7.57 -7.41 -12.20
C THR A 505 6.42 -8.14 -12.88
N LEU A 506 5.92 -9.22 -12.31
CA LEU A 506 4.77 -9.96 -12.85
C LEU A 506 3.47 -9.14 -12.78
N ALA A 507 3.22 -8.44 -11.67
CA ALA A 507 2.09 -7.52 -11.52
C ALA A 507 2.14 -6.40 -12.56
N LEU A 508 3.31 -5.76 -12.72
CA LEU A 508 3.52 -4.71 -13.71
C LEU A 508 3.33 -5.20 -15.14
N LYS A 509 3.82 -6.39 -15.48
CA LYS A 509 3.62 -7.00 -16.80
C LYS A 509 2.15 -7.30 -17.08
N GLU A 510 1.36 -7.65 -16.07
CA GLU A 510 -0.07 -7.87 -16.21
C GLU A 510 -0.80 -6.56 -16.54
N CYS A 511 -0.58 -5.50 -15.76
CA CYS A 511 -1.10 -4.17 -16.06
C CYS A 511 -0.58 -3.64 -17.41
N GLY A 512 0.70 -3.88 -17.73
CA GLY A 512 1.31 -3.50 -19.01
C GLY A 512 0.65 -4.15 -20.24
N ARG A 513 0.24 -5.43 -20.13
CA ARG A 513 -0.51 -6.09 -21.22
C ARG A 513 -1.86 -5.41 -21.49
N LYS A 514 -2.61 -5.06 -20.42
CA LYS A 514 -3.89 -4.34 -20.53
C LYS A 514 -3.67 -2.95 -21.14
N LEU A 515 -2.67 -2.20 -20.66
CA LEU A 515 -2.28 -0.90 -21.21
C LEU A 515 -1.87 -0.99 -22.70
N GLY A 516 -1.05 -1.95 -23.07
CA GLY A 516 -0.63 -2.14 -24.46
C GLY A 516 -1.80 -2.48 -25.39
N ALA A 517 -2.82 -3.18 -24.91
CA ALA A 517 -4.05 -3.42 -25.66
C ALA A 517 -4.83 -2.11 -25.87
N TYR A 518 -4.97 -1.29 -24.84
CA TYR A 518 -5.59 0.04 -24.92
C TYR A 518 -4.88 0.95 -25.91
N ILE A 519 -3.55 1.11 -25.81
CA ILE A 519 -2.76 1.97 -26.70
C ILE A 519 -2.92 1.53 -28.16
N ARG A 520 -2.89 0.23 -28.46
CA ARG A 520 -3.10 -0.29 -29.82
C ARG A 520 -4.49 0.02 -30.36
N ARG A 521 -5.55 -0.10 -29.52
CA ARG A 521 -6.92 0.25 -29.92
C ARG A 521 -7.03 1.75 -30.22
N ARG A 522 -6.51 2.60 -29.33
CA ARG A 522 -6.50 4.06 -29.51
C ARG A 522 -5.76 4.46 -30.79
N GLN A 523 -4.59 3.86 -31.06
CA GLN A 523 -3.85 4.10 -32.30
C GLN A 523 -4.62 3.64 -33.55
N ARG A 524 -5.36 2.53 -33.44
CA ARG A 524 -6.21 2.07 -34.54
C ARG A 524 -7.35 3.05 -34.80
N MET A 525 -8.04 3.51 -33.77
CA MET A 525 -9.10 4.52 -33.88
C MET A 525 -8.59 5.79 -34.52
N LYS A 526 -7.43 6.29 -34.10
CA LYS A 526 -6.81 7.48 -34.66
C LYS A 526 -6.50 7.31 -36.15
N ARG A 527 -5.91 6.19 -36.55
CA ARG A 527 -5.63 5.91 -37.97
C ARG A 527 -6.90 5.82 -38.82
N GLU A 528 -7.97 5.21 -38.29
CA GLU A 528 -9.24 5.15 -39.04
C GLU A 528 -9.91 6.53 -39.11
N GLY A 529 -9.75 7.39 -38.11
CA GLY A 529 -10.15 8.80 -38.14
C GLY A 529 -9.39 9.57 -39.23
N GLU A 530 -8.05 9.53 -39.22
CA GLU A 530 -7.19 10.16 -40.22
C GLU A 530 -7.54 9.67 -41.63
N ARG A 531 -7.87 8.40 -41.77
CA ARG A 531 -8.28 7.80 -43.01
C ARG A 531 -9.65 8.31 -43.47
N ARG A 532 -10.60 8.52 -42.56
CA ARG A 532 -11.89 9.15 -42.84
C ARG A 532 -11.70 10.58 -43.32
N ASP A 533 -10.91 11.38 -42.63
CA ASP A 533 -10.65 12.78 -42.99
C ASP A 533 -10.09 12.91 -44.40
N VAL A 534 -9.21 11.98 -44.80
CA VAL A 534 -8.71 11.92 -46.19
C VAL A 534 -9.83 11.60 -47.16
N PHE A 535 -10.68 10.61 -46.87
CA PHE A 535 -11.81 10.28 -47.75
C PHE A 535 -12.78 11.46 -47.87
N GLU A 536 -13.13 12.11 -46.78
CA GLU A 536 -14.06 13.24 -46.76
C GLU A 536 -13.58 14.41 -47.62
N ARG A 537 -12.27 14.70 -47.65
CA ARG A 537 -11.68 15.73 -48.53
C ARG A 537 -11.86 15.44 -49.99
N TYR A 538 -11.77 14.18 -50.39
CA TYR A 538 -11.82 13.78 -51.81
C TYR A 538 -13.22 13.39 -52.30
N ILE A 539 -14.15 13.03 -51.40
CA ILE A 539 -15.52 12.61 -51.77
C ILE A 539 -16.24 13.69 -52.62
N GLY A 540 -16.10 14.96 -52.25
CA GLY A 540 -16.70 16.08 -52.99
C GLY A 540 -16.20 16.19 -54.43
N GLU A 541 -14.89 16.06 -54.65
CA GLU A 541 -14.29 16.11 -55.99
C GLU A 541 -14.62 14.87 -56.84
N ILE A 542 -14.65 13.70 -56.18
CA ILE A 542 -15.07 12.45 -56.84
C ILE A 542 -16.52 12.54 -57.26
N ALA A 543 -17.42 13.02 -56.38
CA ALA A 543 -18.84 13.18 -56.71
C ALA A 543 -19.03 14.12 -57.91
N LYS A 544 -18.40 15.31 -57.91
CA LYS A 544 -18.45 16.27 -59.04
C LYS A 544 -17.92 15.65 -60.37
N SER A 545 -16.77 14.98 -60.29
CA SER A 545 -16.16 14.35 -61.47
C SER A 545 -17.04 13.22 -62.04
N CYS A 546 -17.61 12.38 -61.19
CA CYS A 546 -18.53 11.32 -61.60
C CYS A 546 -19.82 11.88 -62.19
N THR A 547 -20.40 12.94 -61.60
CA THR A 547 -21.59 13.62 -62.18
C THR A 547 -21.33 14.15 -63.58
N ALA A 548 -20.16 14.77 -63.78
CA ALA A 548 -19.78 15.28 -65.08
C ALA A 548 -19.66 14.16 -66.17
N LEU A 549 -19.35 12.95 -65.79
CA LEU A 549 -19.21 11.79 -66.70
C LEU A 549 -20.51 11.00 -66.87
N THR A 550 -21.34 10.91 -65.82
CA THR A 550 -22.47 9.97 -65.75
C THR A 550 -23.83 10.64 -65.70
N GLY A 551 -23.90 11.95 -65.44
CA GLY A 551 -25.17 12.69 -65.27
C GLY A 551 -25.95 12.39 -63.98
N VAL A 552 -25.39 11.61 -63.05
CA VAL A 552 -26.00 11.30 -61.78
C VAL A 552 -25.94 12.54 -60.86
N ASP A 553 -26.94 12.72 -60.02
CA ASP A 553 -26.99 13.86 -59.09
C ASP A 553 -25.78 13.86 -58.14
N THR A 554 -25.09 14.99 -58.05
CA THR A 554 -23.89 15.18 -57.21
C THR A 554 -24.20 14.99 -55.73
N ALA A 555 -25.37 15.45 -55.27
CA ALA A 555 -25.74 15.37 -53.83
C ALA A 555 -26.01 13.92 -53.44
N GLU A 556 -26.75 13.17 -54.24
CA GLU A 556 -27.02 11.76 -54.01
C GLU A 556 -25.76 10.92 -53.98
N LEU A 557 -24.86 11.16 -54.93
CA LEU A 557 -23.58 10.44 -55.00
C LEU A 557 -22.67 10.79 -53.82
N TYR A 558 -22.61 12.06 -53.43
CA TYR A 558 -21.87 12.52 -52.26
C TYR A 558 -22.36 11.83 -50.98
N ASP A 559 -23.67 11.83 -50.73
CA ASP A 559 -24.27 11.21 -49.56
C ASP A 559 -24.02 9.69 -49.51
N ASN A 560 -24.12 9.01 -50.64
CA ASN A 560 -23.86 7.58 -50.72
C ASN A 560 -22.38 7.25 -50.46
N LEU A 561 -21.45 8.04 -51.01
CA LEU A 561 -20.01 7.88 -50.74
C LEU A 561 -19.67 8.19 -49.27
N MET A 562 -20.29 9.23 -48.68
CA MET A 562 -20.15 9.57 -47.28
C MET A 562 -20.65 8.45 -46.34
N LYS A 563 -21.83 7.89 -46.62
CA LYS A 563 -22.36 6.73 -45.87
C LYS A 563 -21.42 5.54 -45.94
N GLN A 564 -20.84 5.27 -47.11
CA GLN A 564 -19.85 4.18 -47.27
C GLN A 564 -18.54 4.47 -46.52
N ALA A 565 -18.04 5.71 -46.53
CA ALA A 565 -16.86 6.13 -45.79
C ALA A 565 -17.07 5.93 -44.29
N LYS A 566 -18.17 6.44 -43.73
CA LYS A 566 -18.55 6.27 -42.31
C LYS A 566 -18.69 4.80 -41.92
N ARG A 567 -19.38 3.99 -42.74
CA ARG A 567 -19.54 2.55 -42.51
C ARG A 567 -18.20 1.80 -42.46
N ARG A 568 -17.26 2.14 -43.36
CA ARG A 568 -15.93 1.51 -43.43
C ARG A 568 -14.97 1.97 -42.35
N THR A 569 -15.22 3.13 -41.74
CA THR A 569 -14.41 3.73 -40.66
C THR A 569 -15.17 3.82 -39.34
N GLU A 570 -16.19 2.97 -39.17
CA GLU A 570 -17.07 2.93 -37.99
C GLU A 570 -16.28 2.86 -36.67
N ILE A 571 -15.12 2.19 -36.69
CA ILE A 571 -14.21 2.09 -35.52
C ILE A 571 -13.68 3.47 -35.09
N ALA A 572 -13.64 4.46 -35.97
CA ALA A 572 -13.18 5.81 -35.64
C ALA A 572 -14.12 6.52 -34.63
N ASP A 573 -15.42 6.20 -34.69
CA ASP A 573 -16.45 6.78 -33.81
C ASP A 573 -16.70 5.94 -32.56
N ALA A 574 -16.03 4.78 -32.43
CA ALA A 574 -16.20 3.91 -31.29
C ALA A 574 -15.66 4.60 -30.04
N LYS A 575 -16.44 4.57 -28.95
CA LYS A 575 -15.97 5.01 -27.64
C LYS A 575 -15.30 3.83 -26.92
N LEU A 576 -14.22 4.12 -26.24
CA LEU A 576 -13.58 3.19 -25.33
C LEU A 576 -14.06 3.51 -23.92
N ASP A 577 -14.36 2.47 -23.13
CA ASP A 577 -14.58 2.61 -21.70
C ASP A 577 -13.23 2.85 -20.99
N GLU A 578 -13.28 3.11 -19.68
CA GLU A 578 -12.10 3.36 -18.85
C GLU A 578 -11.14 2.18 -18.80
N GLU A 579 -11.59 0.99 -19.20
CA GLU A 579 -10.76 -0.20 -19.37
C GLU A 579 -10.20 -0.36 -20.78
N GLY A 580 -10.50 0.57 -21.67
CA GLY A 580 -10.09 0.55 -23.08
C GLY A 580 -10.79 -0.52 -23.90
N LYS A 581 -11.99 -1.00 -23.51
CA LYS A 581 -12.85 -1.85 -24.32
C LYS A 581 -13.79 -0.97 -25.16
N PHE A 582 -14.21 -1.45 -26.34
CA PHE A 582 -15.23 -0.76 -27.12
C PHE A 582 -16.57 -0.84 -26.39
N ILE A 583 -17.18 0.30 -26.11
CA ILE A 583 -18.56 0.39 -25.63
C ILE A 583 -19.45 -0.05 -26.81
N LYS A 584 -20.17 -1.14 -26.65
CA LYS A 584 -21.18 -1.56 -27.62
C LYS A 584 -22.52 -0.95 -27.18
N ASP A 585 -23.02 -0.02 -27.94
CA ASP A 585 -24.41 0.41 -27.85
C ASP A 585 -25.29 -0.76 -28.30
N ASP A 586 -26.35 -1.08 -27.59
CA ASP A 586 -27.52 -1.90 -27.90
C ASP A 586 -27.62 -3.36 -27.48
N ASP A 587 -26.67 -4.02 -26.87
CA ASP A 587 -26.97 -5.33 -26.27
C ASP A 587 -26.30 -5.49 -24.91
N GLY A 588 -26.90 -4.95 -23.86
CA GLY A 588 -26.54 -4.99 -22.45
C GLY A 588 -25.99 -6.30 -21.88
N ARG A 589 -24.96 -6.85 -22.47
CA ARG A 589 -24.11 -7.86 -21.86
C ARG A 589 -22.77 -7.26 -21.53
N LEU A 590 -22.71 -6.63 -20.36
CA LEU A 590 -21.46 -6.42 -19.65
C LEU A 590 -20.77 -7.77 -19.49
N ALA A 591 -19.56 -7.90 -20.00
CA ALA A 591 -18.74 -9.06 -19.71
C ALA A 591 -18.62 -9.15 -18.17
N LYS A 592 -18.95 -10.30 -17.60
CA LYS A 592 -18.78 -10.64 -16.20
C LYS A 592 -17.28 -10.85 -15.94
N ASP A 593 -16.52 -9.77 -15.85
CA ASP A 593 -15.22 -9.73 -15.22
C ASP A 593 -15.40 -8.93 -13.93
N ASP A 594 -15.26 -9.58 -12.79
CA ASP A 594 -15.40 -8.97 -11.45
C ASP A 594 -14.41 -7.80 -11.20
N ASP A 595 -13.54 -7.53 -12.16
CA ASP A 595 -12.51 -6.49 -12.14
C ASP A 595 -12.93 -5.17 -12.81
N VAL A 596 -14.18 -5.04 -13.26
CA VAL A 596 -14.69 -3.87 -13.99
C VAL A 596 -15.36 -2.91 -13.03
N ILE A 597 -14.82 -1.70 -12.88
CA ILE A 597 -15.47 -0.59 -12.20
C ILE A 597 -15.91 0.41 -13.27
N ILE A 598 -17.23 0.62 -13.39
CA ILE A 598 -17.80 1.68 -14.22
C ILE A 598 -17.92 2.93 -13.36
N VAL A 599 -17.20 3.97 -13.71
CA VAL A 599 -17.35 5.29 -13.08
C VAL A 599 -18.32 6.10 -13.95
N ARG A 600 -19.49 6.44 -13.42
CA ARG A 600 -20.40 7.43 -13.99
C ARG A 600 -20.41 8.64 -13.07
N ASP A 601 -20.17 9.81 -13.63
CA ASP A 601 -20.23 11.11 -12.91
C ASP A 601 -19.40 11.15 -11.61
N GLY A 602 -18.16 10.63 -11.64
CA GLY A 602 -17.27 10.66 -10.48
C GLY A 602 -17.66 9.71 -9.33
N GLN A 603 -18.70 8.89 -9.48
CA GLN A 603 -19.12 7.89 -8.48
C GLN A 603 -18.89 6.46 -8.97
N ILE A 604 -18.43 5.61 -8.06
CA ILE A 604 -18.25 4.17 -8.30
C ILE A 604 -19.61 3.50 -8.29
N ALA A 605 -20.11 3.07 -9.46
CA ALA A 605 -21.35 2.30 -9.56
C ALA A 605 -21.08 0.83 -9.18
N ASN A 606 -21.84 0.31 -8.23
CA ASN A 606 -21.82 -1.10 -7.90
C ASN A 606 -22.66 -1.85 -8.97
N PRO A 607 -22.15 -2.87 -9.66
CA PRO A 607 -22.94 -3.61 -10.66
C PRO A 607 -24.17 -4.32 -10.11
N LYS A 608 -24.39 -4.29 -8.79
CA LYS A 608 -25.60 -4.80 -8.11
C LYS A 608 -26.66 -3.74 -7.79
N ASP A 609 -26.38 -2.46 -8.04
CA ASP A 609 -27.24 -1.34 -7.66
C ASP A 609 -27.94 -0.67 -8.87
N GLU A 610 -28.18 -1.37 -9.97
CA GLU A 610 -29.09 -0.87 -10.99
C GLU A 610 -30.52 -0.80 -10.41
N PRO A 611 -31.16 0.38 -10.36
CA PRO A 611 -32.58 0.46 -10.04
C PRO A 611 -33.34 -0.29 -11.14
N ALA A 612 -34.10 -1.29 -10.74
CA ALA A 612 -35.03 -1.97 -11.63
C ALA A 612 -35.87 -0.90 -12.33
N SER A 613 -35.73 -0.75 -13.65
CA SER A 613 -36.52 0.12 -14.47
C SER A 613 -38.01 -0.24 -14.21
N GLU A 614 -38.79 0.75 -13.86
CA GLU A 614 -40.25 0.66 -13.76
C GLU A 614 -40.81 0.16 -15.09
N ALA A 615 -41.03 -1.15 -15.19
CA ALA A 615 -41.85 -1.73 -16.23
C ALA A 615 -43.30 -1.59 -15.80
N GLU A 616 -44.08 -0.80 -16.55
CA GLU A 616 -45.50 -0.56 -16.40
C GLU A 616 -46.27 -1.87 -16.14
N ALA A 617 -46.92 -1.91 -14.98
CA ALA A 617 -47.83 -3.00 -14.59
C ALA A 617 -49.13 -2.94 -15.40
N LYS A 618 -49.34 -3.89 -16.30
CA LYS A 618 -50.72 -4.26 -16.77
C LYS A 618 -51.31 -5.30 -15.84
N PRO A 619 -52.59 -5.21 -15.47
CA PRO A 619 -53.17 -6.00 -14.40
C PRO A 619 -53.47 -7.45 -14.81
N ALA A 620 -52.95 -8.39 -14.02
CA ALA A 620 -53.18 -9.82 -14.18
C ALA A 620 -54.53 -10.24 -13.60
N LYS A 621 -55.28 -11.02 -14.39
CA LYS A 621 -56.53 -11.69 -13.99
C LYS A 621 -56.21 -12.84 -12.98
N ARG A 622 -57.04 -12.88 -11.94
CA ARG A 622 -57.09 -13.99 -10.95
C ARG A 622 -57.46 -15.32 -11.59
N SER A 623 -56.81 -16.41 -11.20
CA SER A 623 -57.36 -17.74 -11.12
C SER A 623 -56.70 -18.55 -10.00
N THR A 624 -57.54 -19.20 -9.22
CA THR A 624 -57.31 -19.98 -7.99
C THR A 624 -56.76 -21.38 -8.25
N PRO A 625 -56.39 -22.14 -7.20
CA PRO A 625 -55.35 -23.18 -7.28
C PRO A 625 -55.91 -24.62 -7.41
N ALA A 626 -55.08 -25.51 -7.87
CA ALA A 626 -55.33 -26.96 -7.71
C ALA A 626 -54.03 -27.74 -7.35
N SER A 627 -54.18 -28.55 -6.40
CA SER A 627 -53.33 -29.52 -5.74
C SER A 627 -52.81 -30.67 -6.64
N GLY A 628 -51.67 -31.27 -6.32
CA GLY A 628 -51.36 -32.64 -6.79
C GLY A 628 -49.90 -33.07 -6.72
N LYS A 629 -49.55 -33.67 -5.63
CA LYS A 629 -48.70 -34.86 -5.37
C LYS A 629 -47.72 -35.43 -6.40
N LYS A 630 -46.51 -35.63 -5.89
CA LYS A 630 -45.57 -36.83 -5.93
C LYS A 630 -45.14 -37.40 -7.28
N THR A 631 -43.83 -37.59 -7.54
CA THR A 631 -43.07 -38.79 -7.26
C THR A 631 -41.63 -38.73 -7.80
N SER A 632 -40.75 -39.41 -7.09
CA SER A 632 -39.34 -39.68 -7.33
C SER A 632 -39.06 -40.44 -8.63
N LYS A 633 -37.88 -40.24 -9.25
CA LYS A 633 -37.08 -41.35 -9.82
C LYS A 633 -35.61 -40.99 -10.00
N LYS A 634 -34.78 -41.79 -9.34
CA LYS A 634 -33.33 -41.95 -9.59
C LYS A 634 -33.09 -42.43 -11.00
N LYS A 635 -32.04 -41.96 -11.66
CA LYS A 635 -31.35 -42.77 -12.70
C LYS A 635 -29.83 -42.57 -12.63
N VAL A 636 -29.18 -43.70 -12.47
CA VAL A 636 -27.77 -44.02 -12.53
C VAL A 636 -27.29 -43.90 -13.98
N VAL A 637 -26.11 -43.33 -14.23
CA VAL A 637 -25.41 -43.50 -15.50
C VAL A 637 -23.94 -43.83 -15.29
N LYS A 638 -23.56 -44.87 -15.99
CA LYS A 638 -22.32 -45.64 -15.99
C LYS A 638 -21.07 -44.89 -16.43
N LYS A 639 -19.95 -45.25 -15.80
CA LYS A 639 -18.57 -45.07 -16.27
C LYS A 639 -18.31 -45.83 -17.57
N VAL A 640 -17.62 -45.16 -18.51
CA VAL A 640 -16.90 -45.85 -19.59
C VAL A 640 -15.41 -45.55 -19.48
N LYS A 641 -14.65 -46.64 -19.23
CA LYS A 641 -13.18 -46.66 -19.32
C LYS A 641 -12.76 -46.72 -20.80
N LYS A 642 -11.74 -45.97 -21.19
CA LYS A 642 -11.00 -46.24 -22.43
C LYS A 642 -9.52 -46.48 -22.12
N LYS A 643 -9.04 -47.61 -22.66
CA LYS A 643 -7.73 -48.23 -22.50
C LYS A 643 -6.61 -47.40 -23.18
N ARG A 644 -5.46 -47.44 -22.54
CA ARG A 644 -4.14 -47.11 -23.15
C ARG A 644 -3.60 -48.32 -23.90
N SER A 645 -2.85 -48.10 -24.96
CA SER A 645 -1.81 -48.99 -25.48
C SER A 645 -0.61 -48.20 -25.99
N PRO A 646 0.60 -48.77 -25.96
CA PRO A 646 1.87 -48.06 -25.96
C PRO A 646 2.63 -48.17 -27.31
N ALA A 647 3.50 -47.22 -27.60
CA ALA A 647 4.58 -47.42 -28.58
C ALA A 647 5.76 -46.50 -28.21
N LYS A 648 6.81 -47.09 -27.92
CA LYS A 648 8.08 -47.49 -28.53
C LYS A 648 9.12 -46.35 -28.52
N ALA A 649 10.20 -46.73 -27.88
CA ALA A 649 11.49 -46.09 -27.81
C ALA A 649 12.19 -45.96 -29.19
N GLY A 650 13.03 -44.96 -29.33
CA GLY A 650 14.04 -44.82 -30.38
C GLY A 650 15.15 -43.92 -29.91
N LEU A 651 16.28 -44.52 -29.66
CA LEU A 651 17.58 -43.94 -29.45
C LEU A 651 17.98 -42.97 -30.59
N PHE A 652 18.74 -41.95 -30.27
CA PHE A 652 20.01 -41.64 -30.98
C PHE A 652 20.94 -40.84 -30.08
N GLU A 653 22.12 -41.36 -29.90
CA GLU A 653 23.36 -40.79 -29.38
C GLU A 653 23.97 -39.82 -30.41
N GLY A 654 24.79 -38.89 -29.92
CA GLY A 654 25.99 -38.47 -30.65
C GLY A 654 26.35 -37.00 -30.59
N ALA A 655 27.32 -36.70 -29.75
CA ALA A 655 28.56 -35.93 -30.01
C ALA A 655 28.47 -34.44 -30.40
N GLN A 656 28.98 -33.68 -29.63
CA GLN A 656 30.07 -32.68 -29.47
C GLN A 656 29.62 -31.47 -28.70
#